data_d59d336ba5e5d28c57042958663e3483
#
_entry.id   d59d336ba5e5d28c57042958663e3483
#
_cell.length_a   1.000
_cell.length_b   1.000
_cell.length_c   1.000
_cell.angle_alpha   90.00
_cell.angle_beta   90.00
_cell.angle_gamma   90.00
#
_symmetry.space_group_name_H-M   'P 1'
#
loop_
_entity.id
_entity.type
_entity.pdbx_description
1 polymer ?
#
loop_
_entity_poly.entity_id
_entity_poly.type
_entity_poly.pdbx_seq_one_letter_code
_entity_poly.pdbx_strand_id
1 'polypeptide(L)'
;MEKFNIAVNIGAGSKVSFELTYEELLKRHLGKYEIVIKVKPKQLVKQFEIEADIFEPQEISMLDAQASFLSGDMTQFIEKSFSGKKGRVYFNPTIDQQQTCPTCTKSFLDGDFTIKYDVKRDTLCDLQVVNKYFAQFFAPKNLKSMIKNVVFVIDISGSMAGQKIKQTRQALLKILDDIKPDDYFNFILFGGHVRAWKNSLIQATDANLQEARLFVQNFGLAGATNLNGGLLEGINILNKAHEVDPRLRNNAPIVIMLTDGEPTVGETNLTQIRMNVKNAVQGKFPLYNLGFGENVDFTFLEAMSLENNGAARRIYRDNDAAEQLRGFYEEVANPLLTDVEFQYPKASIHALTENRVKQFYDGSEIVVAGQLTDGGKKDFKAEVTGRGAGQDLVTTCLVDEEEMEKTLRERGHMFEQHIERLWAYLTIQQLLEKRTKANSKEEVNDLSAKALELSLKYKFVTPLTSMVITKPGDPDDQLAIADKPGEEGMEASSVYPTEMPEHPYFTVDGDPHFIIQVSEKDDAVCFNINEEPGVVMSLIQDPDTGITVNGQLIGDKNHGNGKNRNTYFGRLGIMNQKTGFTLEVTPQNITLLPGMKGPVFSWMDQVTLRQEGVTVTIIPTRKLIVTMDDGATMVVVLHHVWKKHPVHQDFLGLYTVDSHKMSPRTHGLLGQFFHSFDFEVFDVRPGSDPKKTDATMLVKNRRLVVTRGSQKDYRKDPWLGSDVSCWFVHNNGDGLIDGIHTDYIIPSIF
;
A
#
# COMPACT_ATOMS: atom_id res chain seq x y z
N MET A 1 2.99 -7.73 -6.03
CA MET A 1 3.63 -7.02 -7.19
C MET A 1 3.94 -5.62 -6.72
N GLU A 2 5.18 -5.21 -6.81
CA GLU A 2 5.60 -3.86 -6.45
C GLU A 2 5.41 -2.94 -7.64
N LYS A 3 4.97 -1.71 -7.39
CA LYS A 3 4.73 -0.69 -8.42
C LYS A 3 5.84 0.35 -8.33
N PHE A 4 6.45 0.66 -9.46
CA PHE A 4 7.46 1.70 -9.59
C PHE A 4 6.94 2.80 -10.51
N ASN A 5 7.09 4.04 -10.09
CA ASN A 5 6.82 5.22 -10.91
C ASN A 5 8.15 5.85 -11.33
N ILE A 6 8.34 5.99 -12.62
CA ILE A 6 9.54 6.58 -13.20
C ILE A 6 9.12 7.71 -14.11
N ALA A 7 9.57 8.94 -13.80
CA ALA A 7 9.36 10.11 -14.64
C ALA A 7 10.68 10.55 -15.28
N VAL A 8 10.70 10.64 -16.61
CA VAL A 8 11.89 11.03 -17.37
C VAL A 8 11.52 12.13 -18.36
N ASN A 9 12.32 13.19 -18.42
CA ASN A 9 12.20 14.24 -19.40
C ASN A 9 12.93 13.85 -20.69
N ILE A 10 12.19 13.82 -21.80
CA ILE A 10 12.71 13.43 -23.12
C ILE A 10 12.60 14.63 -24.06
N GLY A 11 13.67 14.98 -24.73
CA GLY A 11 13.67 16.05 -25.75
C GLY A 11 12.74 15.71 -26.92
N ALA A 12 12.07 16.73 -27.45
CA ALA A 12 11.16 16.57 -28.58
C ALA A 12 11.86 15.92 -29.79
N GLY A 13 11.24 14.90 -30.42
CA GLY A 13 11.78 14.17 -31.55
C GLY A 13 12.91 13.18 -31.22
N SER A 14 13.23 12.99 -29.95
CA SER A 14 14.29 12.06 -29.53
C SER A 14 13.77 10.62 -29.44
N LYS A 15 14.67 9.68 -29.75
CA LYS A 15 14.44 8.24 -29.52
C LYS A 15 15.03 7.85 -28.16
N VAL A 16 14.26 7.14 -27.35
CA VAL A 16 14.67 6.67 -26.01
C VAL A 16 14.43 5.17 -25.91
N SER A 17 15.40 4.48 -25.28
CA SER A 17 15.29 3.08 -24.92
C SER A 17 15.36 2.95 -23.40
N PHE A 18 14.44 2.22 -22.79
CA PHE A 18 14.43 1.88 -21.38
C PHE A 18 14.67 0.39 -21.23
N GLU A 19 15.55 0.02 -20.31
CA GLU A 19 15.79 -1.37 -19.92
C GLU A 19 15.58 -1.48 -18.42
N LEU A 20 14.68 -2.40 -18.01
CA LEU A 20 14.43 -2.74 -16.62
C LEU A 20 14.72 -4.23 -16.41
N THR A 21 15.62 -4.54 -15.48
CA THR A 21 15.89 -5.91 -15.05
C THR A 21 15.57 -6.03 -13.56
N TYR A 22 14.75 -7.01 -13.19
CA TYR A 22 14.43 -7.28 -11.78
C TYR A 22 14.34 -8.78 -11.52
N GLU A 23 14.47 -9.16 -10.25
CA GLU A 23 14.35 -10.53 -9.76
C GLU A 23 13.29 -10.58 -8.65
N GLU A 24 12.47 -11.63 -8.65
CA GLU A 24 11.53 -11.92 -7.57
C GLU A 24 11.49 -13.42 -7.26
N LEU A 25 11.14 -13.77 -6.02
CA LEU A 25 10.87 -15.14 -5.64
C LEU A 25 9.41 -15.46 -5.91
N LEU A 26 9.16 -16.39 -6.84
CA LEU A 26 7.81 -16.91 -7.05
C LEU A 26 7.40 -17.79 -5.88
N LYS A 27 6.26 -17.50 -5.29
CA LYS A 27 5.65 -18.32 -4.25
C LYS A 27 4.68 -19.30 -4.90
N ARG A 28 4.69 -20.56 -4.44
CA ARG A 28 3.72 -21.55 -4.87
C ARG A 28 2.39 -21.33 -4.16
N HIS A 29 1.33 -21.08 -4.90
CA HIS A 29 -0.03 -20.88 -4.42
C HIS A 29 -0.98 -21.88 -5.07
N LEU A 30 -1.80 -22.55 -4.26
CA LEU A 30 -2.79 -23.52 -4.74
C LEU A 30 -2.21 -24.54 -5.75
N GLY A 31 -0.98 -24.97 -5.51
CA GLY A 31 -0.30 -25.96 -6.31
C GLY A 31 0.35 -25.44 -7.60
N LYS A 32 0.53 -24.13 -7.77
CA LYS A 32 1.11 -23.53 -8.99
C LYS A 32 2.02 -22.37 -8.66
N TYR A 33 3.06 -22.18 -9.48
CA TYR A 33 3.76 -20.91 -9.56
C TYR A 33 3.06 -20.01 -10.57
N GLU A 34 2.95 -18.73 -10.28
CA GLU A 34 2.24 -17.79 -11.12
C GLU A 34 3.10 -16.55 -11.38
N ILE A 35 3.23 -16.16 -12.65
CA ILE A 35 3.86 -14.94 -13.10
C ILE A 35 2.75 -14.07 -13.72
N VAL A 36 2.57 -12.85 -13.22
CA VAL A 36 1.59 -11.90 -13.74
C VAL A 36 2.32 -10.69 -14.31
N ILE A 37 2.10 -10.41 -15.59
CA ILE A 37 2.62 -9.24 -16.29
C ILE A 37 1.45 -8.33 -16.63
N LYS A 38 1.43 -7.12 -16.06
CA LYS A 38 0.41 -6.12 -16.40
C LYS A 38 0.76 -5.44 -17.71
N VAL A 39 -0.16 -5.50 -18.66
CA VAL A 39 0.00 -4.99 -20.03
C VAL A 39 -0.99 -3.87 -20.27
N LYS A 40 -0.49 -2.65 -20.57
CA LYS A 40 -1.33 -1.49 -20.92
C LYS A 40 -0.57 -0.44 -21.74
N PRO A 41 -0.23 -0.72 -23.01
CA PRO A 41 0.54 0.22 -23.83
C PRO A 41 -0.23 1.48 -24.24
N LYS A 42 -1.55 1.54 -24.09
CA LYS A 42 -2.48 2.64 -24.46
C LYS A 42 -2.55 2.97 -25.96
N GLN A 43 -1.68 2.43 -26.79
CA GLN A 43 -1.61 2.63 -28.24
C GLN A 43 -1.14 1.35 -28.95
N LEU A 44 -1.24 1.33 -30.27
CA LEU A 44 -0.67 0.24 -31.08
C LEU A 44 0.86 0.26 -30.98
N VAL A 45 1.47 -0.90 -30.79
CA VAL A 45 2.91 -1.08 -30.61
C VAL A 45 3.46 -1.83 -31.82
N LYS A 46 4.47 -1.27 -32.51
CA LYS A 46 5.06 -1.88 -33.70
C LYS A 46 5.67 -3.25 -33.44
N GLN A 47 6.27 -3.42 -32.28
CA GLN A 47 6.83 -4.69 -31.83
C GLN A 47 6.47 -4.85 -30.35
N PHE A 48 5.56 -5.78 -30.05
CA PHE A 48 5.17 -6.18 -28.71
C PHE A 48 5.49 -7.66 -28.56
N GLU A 49 6.29 -8.00 -27.57
CA GLU A 49 6.76 -9.37 -27.37
C GLU A 49 6.81 -9.72 -25.90
N ILE A 50 6.27 -10.86 -25.54
CA ILE A 50 6.47 -11.52 -24.26
C ILE A 50 7.07 -12.88 -24.53
N GLU A 51 8.28 -13.12 -24.04
CA GLU A 51 8.96 -14.40 -24.09
C GLU A 51 9.30 -14.84 -22.66
N ALA A 52 8.90 -16.04 -22.30
CA ALA A 52 9.22 -16.63 -21.02
C ALA A 52 9.83 -18.02 -21.21
N ASP A 53 11.05 -18.19 -20.73
CA ASP A 53 11.73 -19.47 -20.68
C ASP A 53 11.77 -19.97 -19.23
N ILE A 54 11.24 -21.18 -19.02
CA ILE A 54 11.15 -21.82 -17.72
C ILE A 54 12.17 -22.97 -17.67
N PHE A 55 12.98 -22.98 -16.63
CA PHE A 55 13.99 -24.00 -16.39
C PHE A 55 13.88 -24.47 -14.95
N GLU A 56 13.57 -25.77 -14.77
CA GLU A 56 13.41 -26.36 -13.45
C GLU A 56 14.37 -27.53 -13.24
N PRO A 57 14.83 -27.77 -12.00
CA PRO A 57 15.57 -28.98 -11.66
C PRO A 57 14.74 -30.25 -11.85
N GLN A 58 13.44 -30.16 -11.68
CA GLN A 58 12.45 -31.24 -11.81
C GLN A 58 11.68 -31.11 -13.13
N GLU A 59 11.03 -32.17 -13.57
CA GLU A 59 10.20 -32.11 -14.77
C GLU A 59 8.96 -31.21 -14.56
N ILE A 60 8.68 -30.38 -15.53
CA ILE A 60 7.46 -29.57 -15.54
C ILE A 60 6.26 -30.50 -15.69
N SER A 61 5.31 -30.40 -14.79
CA SER A 61 4.07 -31.21 -14.78
C SER A 61 2.93 -30.53 -15.53
N MET A 62 2.93 -29.19 -15.54
CA MET A 62 1.95 -28.39 -16.28
C MET A 62 2.55 -27.03 -16.63
N LEU A 63 2.12 -26.49 -17.77
CA LEU A 63 2.37 -25.11 -18.18
C LEU A 63 1.13 -24.56 -18.84
N ASP A 64 0.64 -23.43 -18.36
CA ASP A 64 -0.46 -22.70 -18.96
C ASP A 64 -0.12 -21.20 -19.05
N ALA A 65 -0.69 -20.53 -20.04
CA ALA A 65 -0.56 -19.09 -20.22
C ALA A 65 -1.86 -18.55 -20.78
N GLN A 66 -2.30 -17.42 -20.22
CA GLN A 66 -3.54 -16.76 -20.62
C GLN A 66 -3.41 -15.26 -20.41
N ALA A 67 -4.23 -14.49 -21.13
CA ALA A 67 -4.30 -13.04 -20.95
C ALA A 67 -5.75 -12.61 -20.78
N SER A 68 -6.04 -11.75 -19.82
CA SER A 68 -7.39 -11.28 -19.52
C SER A 68 -8.02 -10.47 -20.66
N PHE A 69 -7.18 -9.91 -21.55
CA PHE A 69 -7.59 -9.15 -22.72
C PHE A 69 -7.79 -10.03 -23.98
N LEU A 70 -7.54 -11.34 -23.92
CA LEU A 70 -7.77 -12.28 -25.02
C LEU A 70 -9.01 -13.13 -24.77
N SER A 71 -9.85 -13.28 -25.76
CA SER A 71 -11.05 -14.13 -25.71
C SER A 71 -11.26 -14.90 -27.00
N GLY A 72 -11.91 -16.05 -26.93
CA GLY A 72 -12.23 -16.87 -28.10
C GLY A 72 -10.98 -17.30 -28.86
N ASP A 73 -11.01 -17.15 -30.19
CA ASP A 73 -9.93 -17.61 -31.07
C ASP A 73 -8.61 -16.84 -30.91
N MET A 74 -8.62 -15.71 -30.22
CA MET A 74 -7.39 -14.93 -29.96
C MET A 74 -6.45 -15.57 -28.95
N THR A 75 -6.92 -16.51 -28.14
CA THR A 75 -6.08 -17.27 -27.21
C THR A 75 -5.02 -18.12 -27.93
N GLN A 76 -5.23 -18.47 -29.18
CA GLN A 76 -4.25 -19.20 -30.03
C GLN A 76 -2.98 -18.38 -30.34
N PHE A 77 -2.98 -17.06 -30.14
CA PHE A 77 -1.79 -16.24 -30.33
C PHE A 77 -0.73 -16.45 -29.22
N ILE A 78 -1.08 -17.14 -28.14
CA ILE A 78 -0.12 -17.52 -27.11
C ILE A 78 0.43 -18.91 -27.45
N GLU A 79 1.67 -18.94 -27.88
CA GLU A 79 2.39 -20.21 -28.09
C GLU A 79 2.94 -20.71 -26.77
N LYS A 80 2.68 -21.96 -26.41
CA LYS A 80 3.19 -22.60 -25.20
C LYS A 80 3.64 -24.01 -25.48
N SER A 81 4.79 -24.37 -24.95
CA SER A 81 5.35 -25.72 -25.07
C SER A 81 6.20 -26.03 -23.85
N PHE A 82 6.23 -27.31 -23.44
CA PHE A 82 7.18 -27.78 -22.43
C PHE A 82 7.57 -29.24 -22.72
N SER A 83 8.80 -29.56 -22.34
CA SER A 83 9.34 -30.90 -22.44
C SER A 83 10.38 -31.14 -21.36
N GLY A 84 10.19 -32.16 -20.54
CA GLY A 84 11.07 -32.46 -19.40
C GLY A 84 11.17 -31.25 -18.45
N LYS A 85 12.35 -30.73 -18.28
CA LYS A 85 12.70 -29.65 -17.33
C LYS A 85 12.59 -28.24 -17.94
N LYS A 86 12.15 -28.10 -19.17
CA LYS A 86 12.11 -26.84 -19.92
C LYS A 86 10.69 -26.51 -20.38
N GLY A 87 10.30 -25.24 -20.23
CA GLY A 87 9.06 -24.70 -20.74
C GLY A 87 9.31 -23.38 -21.46
N ARG A 88 8.48 -23.07 -22.45
CA ARG A 88 8.50 -21.79 -23.16
C ARG A 88 7.10 -21.26 -23.37
N VAL A 89 6.92 -19.98 -23.17
CA VAL A 89 5.71 -19.23 -23.54
C VAL A 89 6.15 -18.07 -24.41
N TYR A 90 5.45 -17.88 -25.52
CA TYR A 90 5.75 -16.81 -26.47
C TYR A 90 4.45 -16.13 -26.92
N PHE A 91 4.45 -14.81 -26.93
CA PHE A 91 3.33 -13.99 -27.38
C PHE A 91 3.85 -12.76 -28.10
N ASN A 92 3.56 -12.65 -29.40
CA ASN A 92 4.03 -11.56 -30.27
C ASN A 92 2.93 -11.17 -31.28
N PRO A 93 1.91 -10.41 -30.87
CA PRO A 93 0.83 -10.01 -31.77
C PRO A 93 1.29 -8.94 -32.75
N THR A 94 0.95 -9.12 -34.02
CA THR A 94 1.12 -8.10 -35.09
C THR A 94 0.27 -6.85 -34.79
N ILE A 95 0.53 -5.73 -35.48
CA ILE A 95 -0.26 -4.50 -35.32
C ILE A 95 -1.75 -4.78 -35.59
N ASP A 96 -2.05 -5.52 -36.65
CA ASP A 96 -3.43 -5.84 -37.02
C ASP A 96 -4.13 -6.70 -35.98
N GLN A 97 -3.39 -7.61 -35.36
CA GLN A 97 -3.86 -8.44 -34.25
C GLN A 97 -4.04 -7.68 -32.93
N GLN A 98 -3.47 -6.49 -32.79
CA GLN A 98 -3.66 -5.62 -31.63
C GLN A 98 -4.87 -4.70 -31.76
N GLN A 99 -5.43 -4.54 -32.96
CA GLN A 99 -6.55 -3.63 -33.20
C GLN A 99 -7.88 -4.23 -32.76
N THR A 100 -8.72 -3.42 -32.13
CA THR A 100 -10.10 -3.79 -31.77
C THR A 100 -11.03 -3.74 -33.01
N CYS A 101 -10.65 -3.01 -34.05
CA CYS A 101 -11.29 -2.96 -35.36
C CYS A 101 -10.26 -2.52 -36.42
N PRO A 102 -10.50 -2.78 -37.74
CA PRO A 102 -9.52 -2.52 -38.82
C PRO A 102 -9.04 -1.07 -38.94
N THR A 103 -9.80 -0.10 -38.41
CA THR A 103 -9.47 1.34 -38.44
C THR A 103 -9.18 1.91 -37.05
N CYS A 104 -9.20 1.07 -36.02
CA CYS A 104 -8.97 1.52 -34.65
C CYS A 104 -7.48 1.78 -34.39
N THR A 105 -7.18 2.89 -33.72
CA THR A 105 -5.83 3.25 -33.28
C THR A 105 -5.52 2.79 -31.85
N LYS A 106 -6.54 2.31 -31.12
CA LYS A 106 -6.39 1.78 -29.76
C LYS A 106 -6.02 0.30 -29.82
N SER A 107 -5.11 -0.08 -28.95
CA SER A 107 -4.75 -1.49 -28.72
C SER A 107 -5.75 -2.14 -27.77
N PHE A 108 -6.09 -3.42 -28.01
CA PHE A 108 -6.83 -4.23 -27.04
C PHE A 108 -5.96 -4.78 -25.92
N LEU A 109 -4.64 -4.59 -25.99
CA LEU A 109 -3.69 -5.00 -24.95
C LEU A 109 -3.90 -4.15 -23.67
N ASP A 110 -4.91 -4.50 -22.87
CA ASP A 110 -5.20 -3.85 -21.58
C ASP A 110 -5.66 -4.90 -20.58
N GLY A 111 -4.75 -5.35 -19.71
CA GLY A 111 -5.04 -6.35 -18.70
C GLY A 111 -3.82 -7.15 -18.25
N ASP A 112 -4.06 -8.31 -17.68
CA ASP A 112 -3.04 -9.17 -17.11
C ASP A 112 -2.69 -10.32 -18.06
N PHE A 113 -1.39 -10.50 -18.32
CA PHE A 113 -0.83 -11.68 -18.97
C PHE A 113 -0.27 -12.60 -17.88
N THR A 114 -0.85 -13.79 -17.74
CA THR A 114 -0.58 -14.71 -16.63
C THR A 114 0.02 -16.01 -17.14
N ILE A 115 1.17 -16.39 -16.59
CA ILE A 115 1.80 -17.69 -16.83
C ILE A 115 1.71 -18.52 -15.53
N LYS A 116 1.21 -19.74 -15.63
CA LYS A 116 1.07 -20.70 -14.51
C LYS A 116 1.79 -21.98 -14.84
N TYR A 117 2.62 -22.47 -13.92
CA TYR A 117 3.26 -23.77 -14.08
C TYR A 117 3.43 -24.47 -12.74
N ASP A 118 3.66 -25.77 -12.76
CA ASP A 118 4.09 -26.58 -11.61
C ASP A 118 5.05 -27.68 -12.08
N VAL A 119 5.77 -28.26 -11.14
CA VAL A 119 6.75 -29.33 -11.38
C VAL A 119 6.31 -30.65 -10.77
N LYS A 120 6.83 -31.76 -11.28
CA LYS A 120 6.69 -33.08 -10.65
C LYS A 120 7.52 -33.10 -9.36
N ARG A 121 6.94 -33.59 -8.29
CA ARG A 121 7.60 -33.77 -7.00
C ARG A 121 7.52 -35.25 -6.61
N ASP A 122 8.60 -35.96 -6.87
CA ASP A 122 8.70 -37.41 -6.56
C ASP A 122 9.23 -37.60 -5.13
N THR A 123 9.83 -36.58 -4.54
CA THR A 123 10.34 -36.54 -3.17
C THR A 123 9.55 -35.55 -2.31
N LEU A 124 9.55 -35.76 -0.98
CA LEU A 124 8.89 -34.88 -0.02
C LEU A 124 9.61 -33.53 0.08
N CYS A 125 10.89 -33.47 -0.23
CA CYS A 125 11.71 -32.28 -0.16
C CYS A 125 12.85 -32.30 -1.19
N ASP A 126 13.27 -31.12 -1.60
CA ASP A 126 14.42 -30.88 -2.45
C ASP A 126 15.45 -30.05 -1.67
N LEU A 127 16.66 -30.58 -1.50
CA LEU A 127 17.75 -29.94 -0.76
C LEU A 127 18.92 -29.66 -1.69
N GLN A 128 19.14 -28.39 -2.00
CA GLN A 128 20.18 -27.93 -2.91
C GLN A 128 21.31 -27.23 -2.15
N VAL A 129 22.55 -27.58 -2.48
CA VAL A 129 23.75 -27.00 -1.86
C VAL A 129 24.70 -26.50 -2.94
N VAL A 130 24.87 -25.19 -3.03
CA VAL A 130 25.79 -24.55 -4.00
C VAL A 130 26.77 -23.67 -3.26
N ASN A 131 28.07 -23.87 -3.51
CA ASN A 131 29.15 -23.18 -2.82
C ASN A 131 29.06 -23.36 -1.30
N LYS A 132 28.82 -22.26 -0.56
CA LYS A 132 28.66 -22.26 0.90
C LYS A 132 27.21 -22.01 1.32
N TYR A 133 26.24 -22.15 0.43
CA TYR A 133 24.82 -21.88 0.70
C TYR A 133 23.99 -23.11 0.38
N PHE A 134 22.87 -23.24 1.08
CA PHE A 134 21.87 -24.23 0.78
C PHE A 134 20.46 -23.61 0.73
N ALA A 135 19.59 -24.24 -0.04
CA ALA A 135 18.15 -24.00 -0.01
C ALA A 135 17.41 -25.34 0.04
N GLN A 136 16.42 -25.42 0.89
CA GLN A 136 15.51 -26.56 1.00
C GLN A 136 14.12 -26.12 0.61
N PHE A 137 13.56 -26.81 -0.38
CA PHE A 137 12.19 -26.63 -0.85
C PHE A 137 11.34 -27.78 -0.33
N PHE A 138 10.29 -27.46 0.39
CA PHE A 138 9.41 -28.46 1.01
C PHE A 138 7.96 -28.22 0.55
N ALA A 139 7.45 -29.10 -0.29
CA ALA A 139 6.10 -29.11 -0.82
C ALA A 139 5.58 -30.54 -1.00
N PRO A 140 5.37 -31.28 0.09
CA PRO A 140 4.96 -32.67 0.04
C PRO A 140 3.59 -32.87 -0.62
N LYS A 141 3.45 -33.92 -1.42
CA LYS A 141 2.19 -34.37 -2.01
C LYS A 141 1.57 -35.51 -1.20
N ASN A 142 0.28 -35.72 -1.39
CA ASN A 142 -0.48 -36.86 -0.85
C ASN A 142 -0.58 -36.88 0.69
N LEU A 143 -0.36 -35.80 1.37
CA LEU A 143 -0.70 -35.70 2.79
C LEU A 143 -2.21 -35.54 2.96
N LYS A 144 -2.76 -36.18 4.01
CA LYS A 144 -4.16 -36.02 4.34
C LYS A 144 -4.42 -34.65 4.95
N SER A 145 -5.43 -33.96 4.46
CA SER A 145 -5.87 -32.69 5.04
C SER A 145 -6.31 -32.89 6.48
N MET A 146 -5.88 -31.98 7.36
CA MET A 146 -6.30 -31.94 8.76
C MET A 146 -7.72 -31.36 8.86
N ILE A 147 -8.46 -31.81 9.86
CA ILE A 147 -9.69 -31.14 10.30
C ILE A 147 -9.28 -29.78 10.87
N LYS A 148 -10.06 -28.72 10.60
CA LYS A 148 -9.77 -27.39 11.10
C LYS A 148 -10.79 -26.87 12.10
N ASN A 149 -10.34 -26.02 12.99
CA ASN A 149 -11.14 -25.26 13.94
C ASN A 149 -11.04 -23.78 13.56
N VAL A 150 -12.05 -23.21 12.91
CA VAL A 150 -12.01 -21.86 12.34
C VAL A 150 -12.90 -20.92 13.12
N VAL A 151 -12.36 -19.78 13.55
CA VAL A 151 -13.14 -18.68 14.12
C VAL A 151 -13.04 -17.46 13.20
N PHE A 152 -14.20 -17.02 12.71
CA PHE A 152 -14.33 -15.81 11.92
C PHE A 152 -14.70 -14.65 12.86
N VAL A 153 -13.87 -13.62 12.92
CA VAL A 153 -14.08 -12.41 13.72
C VAL A 153 -14.41 -11.27 12.75
N ILE A 154 -15.67 -10.84 12.75
CA ILE A 154 -16.24 -10.00 11.69
C ILE A 154 -16.58 -8.64 12.25
N ASP A 155 -16.02 -7.60 11.66
CA ASP A 155 -16.39 -6.21 11.89
C ASP A 155 -17.79 -5.93 11.32
N ILE A 156 -18.67 -5.43 12.18
CA ILE A 156 -20.02 -4.96 11.82
C ILE A 156 -20.23 -3.50 12.25
N SER A 157 -19.14 -2.74 12.40
CA SER A 157 -19.19 -1.31 12.72
C SER A 157 -19.86 -0.49 11.61
N GLY A 158 -20.13 0.79 11.89
CA GLY A 158 -20.81 1.69 10.95
C GLY A 158 -20.03 1.89 9.65
N SER A 159 -18.69 1.86 9.68
CA SER A 159 -17.82 1.99 8.52
C SER A 159 -17.93 0.85 7.52
N MET A 160 -18.37 -0.34 7.96
CA MET A 160 -18.66 -1.48 7.10
C MET A 160 -19.94 -1.32 6.26
N ALA A 161 -20.69 -0.22 6.41
CA ALA A 161 -21.96 0.00 5.70
C ALA A 161 -21.80 -0.05 4.16
N GLY A 162 -22.90 -0.35 3.47
CA GLY A 162 -22.98 -0.34 2.01
C GLY A 162 -22.39 -1.59 1.36
N GLN A 163 -21.41 -1.44 0.45
CA GLN A 163 -20.85 -2.55 -0.33
C GLN A 163 -20.00 -3.49 0.51
N LYS A 164 -19.20 -2.98 1.47
CA LYS A 164 -18.29 -3.80 2.28
C LYS A 164 -19.02 -4.94 3.00
N ILE A 165 -20.09 -4.62 3.75
CA ILE A 165 -20.85 -5.64 4.48
C ILE A 165 -21.57 -6.62 3.53
N LYS A 166 -22.00 -6.15 2.34
CA LYS A 166 -22.60 -7.03 1.32
C LYS A 166 -21.57 -8.02 0.77
N GLN A 167 -20.38 -7.53 0.41
CA GLN A 167 -19.28 -8.34 -0.11
C GLN A 167 -18.79 -9.32 0.97
N THR A 168 -18.67 -8.89 2.22
CA THR A 168 -18.34 -9.76 3.37
C THR A 168 -19.35 -10.90 3.50
N ARG A 169 -20.66 -10.61 3.47
CA ARG A 169 -21.68 -11.67 3.52
C ARG A 169 -21.60 -12.62 2.34
N GLN A 170 -21.42 -12.10 1.12
CA GLN A 170 -21.28 -12.91 -0.09
C GLN A 170 -20.06 -13.85 0.00
N ALA A 171 -18.92 -13.34 0.46
CA ALA A 171 -17.72 -14.13 0.66
C ALA A 171 -17.93 -15.22 1.74
N LEU A 172 -18.50 -14.85 2.89
CA LEU A 172 -18.77 -15.81 3.96
C LEU A 172 -19.74 -16.92 3.53
N LEU A 173 -20.76 -16.60 2.73
CA LEU A 173 -21.67 -17.60 2.18
C LEU A 173 -20.94 -18.59 1.27
N LYS A 174 -20.03 -18.09 0.40
CA LYS A 174 -19.18 -18.96 -0.43
C LYS A 174 -18.20 -19.79 0.41
N ILE A 175 -17.57 -19.19 1.42
CA ILE A 175 -16.68 -19.88 2.35
C ILE A 175 -17.40 -21.03 3.08
N LEU A 176 -18.67 -20.81 3.46
CA LEU A 176 -19.50 -21.87 4.08
C LEU A 176 -19.77 -23.05 3.14
N ASP A 177 -19.68 -22.87 1.82
CA ASP A 177 -19.76 -23.96 0.85
C ASP A 177 -18.47 -24.79 0.79
N ASP A 178 -17.33 -24.19 1.17
CA ASP A 178 -16.00 -24.81 1.14
C ASP A 178 -15.59 -25.45 2.50
N ILE A 179 -16.36 -25.21 3.58
CA ILE A 179 -16.12 -25.85 4.89
C ILE A 179 -16.54 -27.32 4.85
N LYS A 180 -15.64 -28.22 5.24
CA LYS A 180 -15.87 -29.66 5.23
C LYS A 180 -16.77 -30.10 6.41
N PRO A 181 -17.55 -31.18 6.26
CA PRO A 181 -18.49 -31.66 7.33
C PRO A 181 -17.80 -32.00 8.66
N ASP A 182 -16.53 -32.39 8.63
CA ASP A 182 -15.75 -32.70 9.83
C ASP A 182 -15.10 -31.47 10.49
N ASP A 183 -15.10 -30.31 9.82
CA ASP A 183 -14.54 -29.07 10.37
C ASP A 183 -15.44 -28.50 11.46
N TYR A 184 -14.84 -27.68 12.31
CA TYR A 184 -15.53 -26.92 13.37
C TYR A 184 -15.36 -25.44 13.15
N PHE A 185 -16.40 -24.64 13.41
CA PHE A 185 -16.35 -23.20 13.19
C PHE A 185 -17.23 -22.40 14.12
N ASN A 186 -17.00 -21.09 14.19
CA ASN A 186 -17.87 -20.11 14.84
C ASN A 186 -17.71 -18.73 14.22
N PHE A 187 -18.66 -17.84 14.48
CA PHE A 187 -18.63 -16.42 14.11
C PHE A 187 -18.65 -15.54 15.35
N ILE A 188 -17.77 -14.55 15.38
CA ILE A 188 -17.77 -13.47 16.35
C ILE A 188 -18.05 -12.19 15.58
N LEU A 189 -19.12 -11.51 15.93
CA LEU A 189 -19.46 -10.20 15.39
C LEU A 189 -19.03 -9.14 16.39
N PHE A 190 -18.32 -8.13 15.93
CA PHE A 190 -17.96 -6.99 16.78
C PHE A 190 -18.31 -5.67 16.10
N GLY A 191 -18.88 -4.78 16.90
CA GLY A 191 -19.15 -3.39 16.64
C GLY A 191 -19.01 -2.66 17.97
N GLY A 192 -19.98 -1.87 18.42
CA GLY A 192 -20.00 -1.33 19.79
C GLY A 192 -20.05 -2.40 20.88
N HIS A 193 -20.58 -3.57 20.56
CA HIS A 193 -20.65 -4.75 21.42
C HIS A 193 -20.12 -5.97 20.67
N VAL A 194 -19.62 -6.95 21.41
CA VAL A 194 -19.15 -8.24 20.89
C VAL A 194 -20.24 -9.28 21.08
N ARG A 195 -20.50 -10.07 20.04
CA ARG A 195 -21.49 -11.14 20.03
C ARG A 195 -20.95 -12.39 19.35
N ALA A 196 -20.84 -13.48 20.07
CA ALA A 196 -20.62 -14.79 19.49
C ALA A 196 -21.91 -15.38 18.92
N TRP A 197 -21.85 -16.05 17.77
CA TRP A 197 -22.99 -16.77 17.20
C TRP A 197 -23.37 -17.98 18.06
N LYS A 198 -22.37 -18.74 18.50
CA LYS A 198 -22.53 -19.88 19.41
C LYS A 198 -21.52 -19.75 20.58
N ASN A 199 -21.83 -20.39 21.70
CA ASN A 199 -20.98 -20.34 22.88
C ASN A 199 -19.68 -21.18 22.76
N SER A 200 -19.56 -22.03 21.74
CA SER A 200 -18.39 -22.84 21.45
C SER A 200 -18.28 -23.09 19.95
N LEU A 201 -17.21 -23.77 19.53
CA LEU A 201 -17.11 -24.28 18.17
C LEU A 201 -18.19 -25.33 17.92
N ILE A 202 -18.76 -25.31 16.72
CA ILE A 202 -19.74 -26.30 16.28
C ILE A 202 -19.26 -27.00 15.02
N GLN A 203 -19.59 -28.29 14.88
CA GLN A 203 -19.28 -29.07 13.70
C GLN A 203 -20.07 -28.58 12.48
N ALA A 204 -19.46 -28.61 11.30
CA ALA A 204 -20.06 -28.12 10.04
C ALA A 204 -21.02 -29.14 9.42
N THR A 205 -21.99 -29.61 10.21
CA THR A 205 -23.09 -30.46 9.70
C THR A 205 -23.99 -29.61 8.79
N ASP A 206 -24.74 -30.28 7.89
CA ASP A 206 -25.69 -29.58 6.99
C ASP A 206 -26.67 -28.69 7.74
N ALA A 207 -27.19 -29.13 8.89
CA ALA A 207 -28.09 -28.34 9.71
C ALA A 207 -27.41 -27.09 10.27
N ASN A 208 -26.20 -27.21 10.79
CA ASN A 208 -25.43 -26.10 11.33
C ASN A 208 -25.00 -25.14 10.21
N LEU A 209 -24.63 -25.64 9.02
CA LEU A 209 -24.32 -24.81 7.87
C LEU A 209 -25.53 -24.02 7.36
N GLN A 210 -26.73 -24.63 7.36
CA GLN A 210 -27.96 -23.90 7.01
C GLN A 210 -28.25 -22.78 8.03
N GLU A 211 -28.12 -23.05 9.33
CA GLU A 211 -28.28 -22.04 10.37
C GLU A 211 -27.24 -20.92 10.22
N ALA A 212 -25.97 -21.27 9.93
CA ALA A 212 -24.91 -20.32 9.70
C ALA A 212 -25.19 -19.41 8.49
N ARG A 213 -25.69 -19.96 7.38
CA ARG A 213 -26.09 -19.16 6.21
C ARG A 213 -27.18 -18.14 6.55
N LEU A 214 -28.21 -18.57 7.30
CA LEU A 214 -29.26 -17.66 7.78
C LEU A 214 -28.68 -16.57 8.69
N PHE A 215 -27.76 -16.93 9.59
CA PHE A 215 -27.09 -15.97 10.45
C PHE A 215 -26.29 -14.95 9.65
N VAL A 216 -25.46 -15.40 8.68
CA VAL A 216 -24.65 -14.52 7.82
C VAL A 216 -25.53 -13.61 6.96
N GLN A 217 -26.66 -14.07 6.46
CA GLN A 217 -27.58 -13.25 5.67
C GLN A 217 -28.23 -12.13 6.49
N ASN A 218 -28.42 -12.33 7.81
CA ASN A 218 -29.26 -11.48 8.63
C ASN A 218 -28.51 -10.63 9.67
N PHE A 219 -27.20 -10.77 9.88
CA PHE A 219 -26.53 -9.91 10.84
C PHE A 219 -26.50 -8.45 10.35
N GLY A 220 -26.78 -7.52 11.26
CA GLY A 220 -26.85 -6.07 10.98
C GLY A 220 -25.56 -5.35 11.40
N LEU A 221 -25.50 -4.05 11.12
CA LEU A 221 -24.46 -3.15 11.60
C LEU A 221 -24.69 -2.76 13.06
N ALA A 222 -23.61 -2.49 13.80
CA ALA A 222 -23.65 -2.20 15.24
C ALA A 222 -22.68 -1.06 15.66
N GLY A 223 -22.73 0.05 14.98
CA GLY A 223 -22.13 1.33 15.40
C GLY A 223 -20.59 1.33 15.50
N ALA A 224 -20.07 1.49 16.71
CA ALA A 224 -18.64 1.63 17.02
C ALA A 224 -17.83 0.34 16.80
N THR A 225 -16.48 0.38 16.96
CA THR A 225 -15.55 -0.71 16.64
C THR A 225 -14.79 -1.18 17.88
N ASN A 226 -15.24 -2.28 18.51
CA ASN A 226 -14.54 -2.94 19.63
C ASN A 226 -13.67 -4.09 19.12
N LEU A 227 -12.60 -3.75 18.40
CA LEU A 227 -11.68 -4.71 17.76
C LEU A 227 -11.02 -5.63 18.79
N ASN A 228 -10.49 -5.05 19.87
CA ASN A 228 -9.84 -5.81 20.95
C ASN A 228 -10.78 -6.86 21.55
N GLY A 229 -12.00 -6.45 21.88
CA GLY A 229 -13.01 -7.35 22.45
C GLY A 229 -13.39 -8.47 21.48
N GLY A 230 -13.58 -8.16 20.19
CA GLY A 230 -13.90 -9.14 19.15
C GLY A 230 -12.84 -10.21 19.01
N LEU A 231 -11.57 -9.80 18.91
CA LEU A 231 -10.45 -10.74 18.81
C LEU A 231 -10.30 -11.61 20.07
N LEU A 232 -10.31 -11.00 21.25
CA LEU A 232 -10.15 -11.74 22.51
C LEU A 232 -11.27 -12.76 22.71
N GLU A 233 -12.50 -12.44 22.33
CA GLU A 233 -13.62 -13.40 22.41
C GLU A 233 -13.45 -14.56 21.42
N GLY A 234 -13.02 -14.29 20.18
CA GLY A 234 -12.74 -15.35 19.20
C GLY A 234 -11.63 -16.29 19.65
N ILE A 235 -10.54 -15.73 20.19
CA ILE A 235 -9.40 -16.47 20.74
C ILE A 235 -9.84 -17.30 21.96
N ASN A 236 -10.64 -16.72 22.85
CA ASN A 236 -11.16 -17.37 24.05
C ASN A 236 -12.03 -18.57 23.73
N ILE A 237 -12.94 -18.44 22.74
CA ILE A 237 -13.79 -19.58 22.29
C ILE A 237 -12.92 -20.72 21.75
N LEU A 238 -11.90 -20.40 20.95
CA LEU A 238 -10.99 -21.41 20.38
C LEU A 238 -10.17 -22.11 21.49
N ASN A 239 -9.59 -21.35 22.42
CA ASN A 239 -8.82 -21.88 23.55
C ASN A 239 -9.70 -22.77 24.44
N LYS A 240 -10.89 -22.31 24.82
CA LYS A 240 -11.84 -23.08 25.65
C LYS A 240 -12.28 -24.38 24.95
N ALA A 241 -12.57 -24.32 23.67
CA ALA A 241 -12.95 -25.51 22.91
C ALA A 241 -11.84 -26.56 22.95
N HIS A 242 -10.57 -26.16 22.81
CA HIS A 242 -9.42 -27.04 22.91
C HIS A 242 -9.18 -27.59 24.33
N GLU A 243 -9.54 -26.80 25.36
CA GLU A 243 -9.42 -27.25 26.76
C GLU A 243 -10.48 -28.30 27.12
N VAL A 244 -11.73 -28.09 26.69
CA VAL A 244 -12.90 -28.88 27.07
C VAL A 244 -13.01 -30.16 26.22
N ASP A 245 -12.76 -30.09 24.91
CA ASP A 245 -12.89 -31.24 24.01
C ASP A 245 -11.54 -31.72 23.46
N PRO A 246 -11.05 -32.85 23.95
CA PRO A 246 -9.77 -33.44 23.49
C PRO A 246 -9.73 -33.73 21.96
N ARG A 247 -10.89 -33.97 21.34
CA ARG A 247 -10.96 -34.25 19.88
C ARG A 247 -10.55 -33.05 19.04
N LEU A 248 -10.80 -31.80 19.56
CA LEU A 248 -10.50 -30.56 18.86
C LEU A 248 -9.02 -30.18 18.95
N ARG A 249 -8.26 -30.74 19.91
CA ARG A 249 -6.83 -30.39 20.13
C ARG A 249 -5.92 -30.76 18.97
N ASN A 250 -6.28 -31.82 18.24
CA ASN A 250 -5.49 -32.31 17.13
C ASN A 250 -5.87 -31.66 15.79
N ASN A 251 -6.93 -30.86 15.77
CA ASN A 251 -7.36 -30.11 14.60
C ASN A 251 -6.46 -28.89 14.39
N ALA A 252 -6.38 -28.39 13.17
CA ALA A 252 -5.66 -27.17 12.84
C ALA A 252 -6.47 -25.92 13.24
N PRO A 253 -6.04 -25.14 14.25
CA PRO A 253 -6.76 -23.97 14.69
C PRO A 253 -6.43 -22.75 13.82
N ILE A 254 -7.45 -21.95 13.46
CA ILE A 254 -7.31 -20.78 12.59
C ILE A 254 -8.24 -19.66 13.10
N VAL A 255 -7.73 -18.45 13.23
CA VAL A 255 -8.53 -17.23 13.47
C VAL A 255 -8.39 -16.31 12.28
N ILE A 256 -9.51 -15.86 11.71
CA ILE A 256 -9.57 -14.94 10.57
C ILE A 256 -10.40 -13.74 10.98
N MET A 257 -9.79 -12.56 11.05
CA MET A 257 -10.48 -11.29 11.30
C MET A 257 -10.68 -10.51 10.01
N LEU A 258 -11.88 -9.93 9.87
CA LEU A 258 -12.21 -8.98 8.82
C LEU A 258 -12.60 -7.65 9.46
N THR A 259 -11.92 -6.57 9.07
CA THR A 259 -12.19 -5.20 9.56
C THR A 259 -11.89 -4.16 8.48
N ASP A 260 -12.51 -3.00 8.58
CA ASP A 260 -12.24 -1.86 7.70
C ASP A 260 -11.85 -0.58 8.46
N GLY A 261 -11.75 -0.68 9.78
CA GLY A 261 -11.59 0.50 10.62
C GLY A 261 -10.67 0.31 11.81
N GLU A 262 -10.41 1.44 12.44
CA GLU A 262 -9.65 1.54 13.68
C GLU A 262 -10.55 1.25 14.89
N PRO A 263 -9.98 0.75 16.01
CA PRO A 263 -10.73 0.55 17.24
C PRO A 263 -11.21 1.91 17.80
N THR A 264 -12.52 2.04 18.06
CA THR A 264 -13.12 3.27 18.57
C THR A 264 -13.71 3.15 19.98
N VAL A 265 -13.91 1.92 20.47
CA VAL A 265 -14.39 1.65 21.83
C VAL A 265 -13.67 0.43 22.43
N GLY A 266 -13.70 0.31 23.75
CA GLY A 266 -12.95 -0.67 24.50
C GLY A 266 -11.48 -0.26 24.60
N GLU A 267 -10.55 -1.19 24.40
CA GLU A 267 -9.13 -0.85 24.26
C GLU A 267 -8.89 -0.28 22.87
N THR A 268 -8.36 0.93 22.78
CA THR A 268 -8.06 1.64 21.50
C THR A 268 -6.58 1.87 21.26
N ASN A 269 -5.74 1.62 22.27
CA ASN A 269 -4.30 1.70 22.10
C ASN A 269 -3.80 0.49 21.29
N LEU A 270 -3.33 0.72 20.07
CA LEU A 270 -2.92 -0.32 19.13
C LEU A 270 -1.80 -1.23 19.68
N THR A 271 -0.84 -0.65 20.40
CA THR A 271 0.23 -1.44 21.05
C THR A 271 -0.33 -2.35 22.14
N GLN A 272 -1.27 -1.84 22.94
CA GLN A 272 -1.91 -2.62 24.01
C GLN A 272 -2.78 -3.75 23.41
N ILE A 273 -3.50 -3.48 22.32
CA ILE A 273 -4.27 -4.50 21.59
C ILE A 273 -3.35 -5.63 21.10
N ARG A 274 -2.24 -5.29 20.44
CA ARG A 274 -1.24 -6.29 20.00
C ARG A 274 -0.74 -7.15 21.15
N MET A 275 -0.40 -6.53 22.30
CA MET A 275 0.02 -7.24 23.49
C MET A 275 -1.06 -8.17 24.04
N ASN A 276 -2.31 -7.70 24.12
CA ASN A 276 -3.44 -8.49 24.61
C ASN A 276 -3.67 -9.72 23.72
N VAL A 277 -3.67 -9.54 22.40
CA VAL A 277 -3.85 -10.61 21.42
C VAL A 277 -2.69 -11.62 21.49
N LYS A 278 -1.44 -11.14 21.51
CA LYS A 278 -0.25 -12.00 21.63
C LYS A 278 -0.28 -12.85 22.90
N ASN A 279 -0.67 -12.25 24.02
CA ASN A 279 -0.80 -12.95 25.32
C ASN A 279 -1.96 -13.96 25.30
N ALA A 280 -3.03 -13.71 24.56
CA ALA A 280 -4.16 -14.62 24.46
C ALA A 280 -3.87 -15.80 23.50
N VAL A 281 -3.22 -15.56 22.36
CA VAL A 281 -2.84 -16.58 21.37
C VAL A 281 -1.68 -17.46 21.86
N GLN A 282 -0.67 -16.88 22.54
CA GLN A 282 0.51 -17.58 23.07
C GLN A 282 1.24 -18.44 22.03
N GLY A 283 1.26 -18.04 20.76
CA GLY A 283 1.87 -18.79 19.66
C GLY A 283 1.20 -20.12 19.35
N LYS A 284 0.00 -20.41 19.86
CA LYS A 284 -0.71 -21.69 19.67
C LYS A 284 -1.24 -21.87 18.25
N PHE A 285 -1.65 -20.79 17.60
CA PHE A 285 -2.28 -20.80 16.26
C PHE A 285 -2.03 -19.51 15.49
N PRO A 286 -2.19 -19.54 14.16
CA PRO A 286 -2.08 -18.33 13.34
C PRO A 286 -3.31 -17.44 13.44
N LEU A 287 -3.06 -16.12 13.37
CA LEU A 287 -4.07 -15.08 13.24
C LEU A 287 -3.93 -14.39 11.88
N TYR A 288 -4.98 -14.44 11.08
CA TYR A 288 -5.06 -13.77 9.79
C TYR A 288 -5.94 -12.52 9.89
N ASN A 289 -5.44 -11.39 9.40
CA ASN A 289 -6.18 -10.13 9.39
C ASN A 289 -6.44 -9.69 7.95
N LEU A 290 -7.70 -9.49 7.61
CA LEU A 290 -8.16 -9.02 6.32
C LEU A 290 -8.69 -7.59 6.46
N GLY A 291 -7.95 -6.62 5.92
CA GLY A 291 -8.28 -5.20 5.99
C GLY A 291 -9.02 -4.73 4.75
N PHE A 292 -10.23 -4.19 4.90
CA PHE A 292 -11.04 -3.67 3.79
C PHE A 292 -10.69 -2.24 3.42
N GLY A 293 -10.32 -2.03 2.16
CA GLY A 293 -10.11 -0.70 1.59
C GLY A 293 -8.75 -0.10 1.94
N GLU A 294 -8.57 1.17 1.55
CA GLU A 294 -7.29 1.87 1.70
C GLU A 294 -7.11 2.52 3.08
N ASN A 295 -8.21 2.80 3.77
CA ASN A 295 -8.23 3.59 5.02
C ASN A 295 -7.99 2.77 6.29
N VAL A 296 -7.71 1.47 6.20
CA VAL A 296 -7.40 0.63 7.35
C VAL A 296 -5.92 0.75 7.69
N ASP A 297 -5.58 0.85 8.99
CA ASP A 297 -4.17 0.76 9.44
C ASP A 297 -3.63 -0.65 9.17
N PHE A 298 -3.15 -0.82 7.93
CA PHE A 298 -2.64 -2.10 7.47
C PHE A 298 -1.35 -2.50 8.19
N THR A 299 -0.53 -1.53 8.59
CA THR A 299 0.72 -1.78 9.34
C THR A 299 0.43 -2.40 10.70
N PHE A 300 -0.60 -1.91 11.38
CA PHE A 300 -1.07 -2.49 12.64
C PHE A 300 -1.59 -3.92 12.44
N LEU A 301 -2.43 -4.16 11.44
CA LEU A 301 -2.97 -5.50 11.15
C LEU A 301 -1.85 -6.48 10.77
N GLU A 302 -0.89 -6.04 9.96
CA GLU A 302 0.26 -6.84 9.54
C GLU A 302 1.14 -7.21 10.74
N ALA A 303 1.53 -6.22 11.57
CA ALA A 303 2.31 -6.48 12.77
C ALA A 303 1.62 -7.48 13.70
N MET A 304 0.32 -7.32 13.93
CA MET A 304 -0.47 -8.23 14.78
C MET A 304 -0.55 -9.65 14.20
N SER A 305 -0.72 -9.79 12.88
CA SER A 305 -0.70 -11.11 12.22
C SER A 305 0.66 -11.77 12.31
N LEU A 306 1.74 -11.05 11.97
CA LEU A 306 3.12 -11.56 12.01
C LEU A 306 3.56 -11.96 13.42
N GLU A 307 3.13 -11.25 14.46
CA GLU A 307 3.38 -11.62 15.86
C GLU A 307 2.69 -12.92 16.27
N ASN A 308 1.63 -13.30 15.57
CA ASN A 308 0.81 -14.48 15.84
C ASN A 308 0.87 -15.50 14.68
N ASN A 309 2.01 -15.63 14.02
CA ASN A 309 2.32 -16.65 13.01
C ASN A 309 1.35 -16.70 11.81
N GLY A 310 0.66 -15.61 11.54
CA GLY A 310 -0.27 -15.44 10.42
C GLY A 310 0.23 -14.41 9.41
N ALA A 311 -0.69 -13.91 8.61
CA ALA A 311 -0.45 -12.88 7.61
C ALA A 311 -1.62 -11.91 7.54
N ALA A 312 -1.37 -10.67 7.13
CA ALA A 312 -2.41 -9.72 6.79
C ALA A 312 -2.56 -9.60 5.27
N ARG A 313 -3.78 -9.35 4.82
CA ARG A 313 -4.06 -9.07 3.41
C ARG A 313 -5.02 -7.89 3.29
N ARG A 314 -4.70 -6.97 2.37
CA ARG A 314 -5.60 -5.88 2.03
C ARG A 314 -6.62 -6.37 1.00
N ILE A 315 -7.89 -6.06 1.24
CA ILE A 315 -9.01 -6.34 0.32
C ILE A 315 -9.41 -5.01 -0.29
N TYR A 316 -9.22 -4.87 -1.58
CA TYR A 316 -9.59 -3.67 -2.32
C TYR A 316 -11.10 -3.60 -2.54
N ARG A 317 -11.65 -2.36 -2.61
CA ARG A 317 -13.11 -2.13 -2.72
C ARG A 317 -13.71 -2.42 -4.10
N ASP A 318 -12.95 -3.02 -4.99
CA ASP A 318 -13.39 -3.35 -6.35
C ASP A 318 -14.54 -4.38 -6.34
N ASN A 319 -15.18 -4.55 -7.48
CA ASN A 319 -16.33 -5.46 -7.62
C ASN A 319 -16.01 -6.92 -7.28
N ASP A 320 -14.74 -7.29 -7.21
CA ASP A 320 -14.23 -8.62 -6.92
C ASP A 320 -13.82 -8.86 -5.45
N ALA A 321 -14.08 -7.92 -4.53
CA ALA A 321 -13.68 -8.08 -3.12
C ALA A 321 -14.17 -9.39 -2.48
N ALA A 322 -15.34 -9.90 -2.87
CA ALA A 322 -15.83 -11.19 -2.42
C ALA A 322 -14.96 -12.36 -2.93
N GLU A 323 -14.43 -12.25 -4.14
CA GLU A 323 -13.51 -13.24 -4.71
C GLU A 323 -12.11 -13.14 -4.08
N GLN A 324 -11.63 -11.94 -3.76
CA GLN A 324 -10.37 -11.74 -3.02
C GLN A 324 -10.44 -12.41 -1.63
N LEU A 325 -11.54 -12.24 -0.90
CA LEU A 325 -11.77 -12.88 0.39
C LEU A 325 -11.83 -14.41 0.27
N ARG A 326 -12.56 -14.90 -0.73
CA ARG A 326 -12.65 -16.33 -1.01
C ARG A 326 -11.29 -16.91 -1.39
N GLY A 327 -10.56 -16.26 -2.30
CA GLY A 327 -9.22 -16.67 -2.72
C GLY A 327 -8.24 -16.78 -1.54
N PHE A 328 -8.30 -15.82 -0.61
CA PHE A 328 -7.52 -15.92 0.62
C PHE A 328 -7.94 -17.14 1.46
N TYR A 329 -9.25 -17.37 1.64
CA TYR A 329 -9.71 -18.55 2.40
C TYR A 329 -9.25 -19.85 1.75
N GLU A 330 -9.33 -19.98 0.42
CA GLU A 330 -8.86 -21.15 -0.32
C GLU A 330 -7.38 -21.49 -0.02
N GLU A 331 -6.52 -20.47 0.15
CA GLU A 331 -5.10 -20.65 0.50
C GLU A 331 -4.92 -21.30 1.89
N VAL A 332 -5.80 -20.99 2.84
CA VAL A 332 -5.72 -21.48 4.24
C VAL A 332 -6.76 -22.57 4.58
N ALA A 333 -7.57 -22.97 3.59
CA ALA A 333 -8.69 -23.91 3.80
C ALA A 333 -8.25 -25.34 4.06
N ASN A 334 -7.08 -25.77 3.56
CA ASN A 334 -6.62 -27.14 3.61
C ASN A 334 -5.26 -27.27 4.33
N PRO A 335 -5.22 -27.15 5.66
CA PRO A 335 -4.01 -27.40 6.42
C PRO A 335 -3.61 -28.89 6.32
N LEU A 336 -2.34 -29.14 6.03
CA LEU A 336 -1.75 -30.48 5.92
C LEU A 336 -0.92 -30.84 7.15
N LEU A 337 -0.15 -29.87 7.66
CA LEU A 337 0.72 -30.03 8.83
C LEU A 337 0.63 -28.81 9.74
N THR A 338 0.83 -29.05 11.04
CA THR A 338 1.06 -28.01 12.04
C THR A 338 2.42 -28.22 12.70
N ASP A 339 2.98 -27.13 13.26
CA ASP A 339 4.27 -27.14 13.97
C ASP A 339 5.39 -27.77 13.13
N VAL A 340 5.54 -27.34 11.89
CA VAL A 340 6.60 -27.82 10.98
C VAL A 340 7.94 -27.23 11.41
N GLU A 341 8.93 -28.12 11.63
CA GLU A 341 10.29 -27.72 12.02
C GLU A 341 11.32 -28.38 11.12
N PHE A 342 12.29 -27.59 10.68
CA PHE A 342 13.44 -28.02 9.90
C PHE A 342 14.67 -28.02 10.78
N GLN A 343 15.30 -29.19 10.94
CA GLN A 343 16.47 -29.38 11.77
C GLN A 343 17.69 -29.73 10.91
N TYR A 344 18.77 -29.04 11.17
CA TYR A 344 20.04 -29.18 10.46
C TYR A 344 21.19 -29.39 11.46
N PRO A 345 22.31 -30.00 11.06
CA PRO A 345 23.49 -30.15 11.91
C PRO A 345 24.05 -28.78 12.32
N LYS A 346 23.95 -28.41 13.60
CA LYS A 346 24.32 -27.09 14.11
C LYS A 346 25.78 -26.69 13.81
N ALA A 347 26.69 -27.64 13.80
CA ALA A 347 28.12 -27.39 13.48
C ALA A 347 28.34 -27.02 12.01
N SER A 348 27.40 -27.35 11.13
CA SER A 348 27.51 -27.12 9.69
C SER A 348 26.91 -25.79 9.23
N ILE A 349 26.23 -25.04 10.10
CA ILE A 349 25.49 -23.84 9.72
C ILE A 349 26.09 -22.59 10.38
N HIS A 350 26.29 -21.54 9.56
CA HIS A 350 26.68 -20.21 10.02
C HIS A 350 25.49 -19.27 10.16
N ALA A 351 24.58 -19.27 9.18
CA ALA A 351 23.37 -18.45 9.18
C ALA A 351 22.18 -19.23 8.60
N LEU A 352 21.01 -19.09 9.20
CA LEU A 352 19.80 -19.81 8.85
C LEU A 352 18.61 -18.85 8.79
N THR A 353 17.78 -18.98 7.77
CA THR A 353 16.46 -18.32 7.71
C THR A 353 15.48 -18.99 8.68
N GLU A 354 14.24 -18.48 8.78
CA GLU A 354 13.20 -19.07 9.64
C GLU A 354 12.99 -20.54 9.26
N ASN A 355 13.13 -21.42 10.24
CA ASN A 355 13.07 -22.86 10.08
C ASN A 355 11.90 -23.51 10.82
N ARG A 356 10.94 -22.71 11.27
CA ARG A 356 9.72 -23.16 11.95
C ARG A 356 8.51 -22.50 11.33
N VAL A 357 7.52 -23.28 10.94
CA VAL A 357 6.28 -22.79 10.35
C VAL A 357 5.11 -23.37 11.13
N LYS A 358 4.20 -22.52 11.58
CA LYS A 358 3.10 -22.93 12.45
C LYS A 358 2.09 -23.82 11.74
N GLN A 359 1.78 -23.52 10.49
CA GLN A 359 0.88 -24.33 9.65
C GLN A 359 1.39 -24.36 8.20
N PHE A 360 1.23 -25.52 7.58
CA PHE A 360 1.52 -25.77 6.17
C PHE A 360 0.23 -26.17 5.46
N TYR A 361 -0.05 -25.51 4.34
CA TYR A 361 -1.29 -25.68 3.60
C TYR A 361 -1.07 -26.39 2.27
N ASP A 362 -2.11 -27.06 1.78
CA ASP A 362 -2.09 -27.73 0.48
C ASP A 362 -1.82 -26.72 -0.65
N GLY A 363 -0.98 -27.12 -1.58
CA GLY A 363 -0.59 -26.27 -2.69
C GLY A 363 0.42 -25.15 -2.34
N SER A 364 0.85 -25.00 -1.08
CA SER A 364 1.94 -24.10 -0.70
C SER A 364 3.33 -24.76 -0.79
N GLU A 365 4.37 -23.99 -0.52
CA GLU A 365 5.76 -24.43 -0.42
C GLU A 365 6.46 -23.66 0.70
N ILE A 366 7.25 -24.36 1.50
CA ILE A 366 8.16 -23.74 2.47
C ILE A 366 9.57 -23.76 1.89
N VAL A 367 10.24 -22.61 1.92
CA VAL A 367 11.63 -22.48 1.49
C VAL A 367 12.47 -22.06 2.69
N VAL A 368 13.46 -22.87 3.04
CA VAL A 368 14.44 -22.56 4.08
C VAL A 368 15.82 -22.49 3.43
N ALA A 369 16.56 -21.43 3.72
CA ALA A 369 17.91 -21.26 3.19
C ALA A 369 18.92 -20.94 4.31
N GLY A 370 20.17 -21.23 4.06
CA GLY A 370 21.21 -20.97 5.04
C GLY A 370 22.60 -20.96 4.44
N GLN A 371 23.55 -20.45 5.26
CA GLN A 371 24.97 -20.43 4.94
C GLN A 371 25.69 -21.50 5.73
N LEU A 372 26.50 -22.31 5.04
CA LEU A 372 27.28 -23.39 5.62
C LEU A 372 28.63 -22.88 6.16
N THR A 373 29.12 -23.53 7.21
CA THR A 373 30.48 -23.38 7.69
C THR A 373 31.50 -24.01 6.73
N ASP A 374 32.79 -23.68 6.86
CA ASP A 374 33.84 -24.34 6.11
C ASP A 374 33.88 -25.85 6.50
N GLY A 375 33.66 -26.74 5.55
CA GLY A 375 33.56 -28.18 5.77
C GLY A 375 32.12 -28.69 6.06
N GLY A 376 31.12 -27.80 6.13
CA GLY A 376 29.73 -28.16 6.42
C GLY A 376 28.99 -28.95 5.32
N LYS A 377 29.60 -29.17 4.15
CA LYS A 377 28.98 -29.94 3.05
C LYS A 377 28.99 -31.44 3.27
N LYS A 378 29.96 -31.96 3.98
CA LYS A 378 30.12 -33.40 4.15
C LYS A 378 29.00 -33.97 5.01
N ASP A 379 28.23 -34.93 4.46
CA ASP A 379 27.10 -35.57 5.11
C ASP A 379 25.98 -34.60 5.53
N PHE A 380 25.82 -33.43 4.79
CA PHE A 380 24.79 -32.46 5.09
C PHE A 380 23.40 -33.05 4.81
N LYS A 381 22.57 -33.03 5.83
CA LYS A 381 21.18 -33.53 5.78
C LYS A 381 20.25 -32.60 6.56
N ALA A 382 19.00 -32.59 6.17
CA ALA A 382 17.95 -31.93 6.89
C ALA A 382 16.90 -32.94 7.39
N GLU A 383 16.45 -32.77 8.63
CA GLU A 383 15.31 -33.50 9.16
C GLU A 383 14.10 -32.56 9.23
N VAL A 384 12.98 -32.98 8.71
CA VAL A 384 11.72 -32.23 8.75
C VAL A 384 10.72 -32.99 9.57
N THR A 385 10.17 -32.31 10.57
CA THR A 385 9.11 -32.86 11.44
C THR A 385 7.87 -31.98 11.37
N GLY A 386 6.69 -32.58 11.55
CA GLY A 386 5.42 -31.81 11.59
C GLY A 386 4.27 -32.70 12.03
N ARG A 387 3.28 -32.14 12.69
CA ARG A 387 2.08 -32.87 13.09
C ARG A 387 1.08 -32.93 11.94
N GLY A 388 0.62 -34.11 11.58
CA GLY A 388 -0.32 -34.34 10.48
C GLY A 388 -1.66 -34.96 10.93
N ALA A 389 -2.56 -35.16 9.99
CA ALA A 389 -3.85 -35.79 10.23
C ALA A 389 -3.71 -37.30 10.61
N GLY A 390 -3.65 -37.57 11.90
CA GLY A 390 -3.59 -38.95 12.44
C GLY A 390 -2.19 -39.56 12.51
N GLN A 391 -1.18 -38.98 11.86
CA GLN A 391 0.21 -39.43 11.94
C GLN A 391 1.16 -38.24 11.75
N ASP A 392 2.17 -38.14 12.62
CA ASP A 392 3.20 -37.11 12.49
C ASP A 392 4.13 -37.43 11.32
N LEU A 393 4.56 -36.39 10.62
CA LEU A 393 5.56 -36.47 9.57
C LEU A 393 6.95 -36.39 10.20
N VAL A 394 7.80 -37.36 9.87
CA VAL A 394 9.25 -37.30 10.11
C VAL A 394 9.93 -37.72 8.83
N THR A 395 10.72 -36.87 8.22
CA THR A 395 11.45 -37.19 6.99
C THR A 395 12.85 -36.61 7.01
N THR A 396 13.78 -37.32 6.36
CA THR A 396 15.15 -36.85 6.18
C THR A 396 15.38 -36.52 4.71
N CYS A 397 15.88 -35.29 4.46
CA CYS A 397 16.24 -34.83 3.14
C CYS A 397 17.76 -34.90 2.99
N LEU A 398 18.22 -35.51 1.91
CA LEU A 398 19.63 -35.63 1.57
C LEU A 398 19.95 -34.80 0.34
N VAL A 399 21.18 -34.36 0.21
CA VAL A 399 21.68 -33.72 -1.00
C VAL A 399 21.95 -34.73 -2.06
N ASP A 400 21.37 -34.55 -3.25
CA ASP A 400 21.74 -35.35 -4.44
C ASP A 400 22.90 -34.62 -5.14
N GLU A 401 24.13 -35.03 -4.83
CA GLU A 401 25.33 -34.40 -5.37
C GLU A 401 25.49 -34.63 -6.88
N GLU A 402 25.07 -35.81 -7.41
CA GLU A 402 25.17 -36.12 -8.84
C GLU A 402 24.23 -35.26 -9.67
N GLU A 403 22.98 -35.13 -9.27
CA GLU A 403 21.98 -34.31 -9.95
C GLU A 403 22.35 -32.81 -9.83
N MET A 404 22.91 -32.39 -8.69
CA MET A 404 23.39 -31.04 -8.48
C MET A 404 24.56 -30.69 -9.42
N GLU A 405 25.59 -31.53 -9.50
CA GLU A 405 26.70 -31.30 -10.41
C GLU A 405 26.26 -31.27 -11.88
N LYS A 406 25.33 -32.15 -12.24
CA LYS A 406 24.74 -32.15 -13.57
C LYS A 406 24.00 -30.86 -13.87
N THR A 407 23.18 -30.40 -12.96
CA THR A 407 22.42 -29.14 -13.09
C THR A 407 23.35 -27.93 -13.21
N LEU A 408 24.43 -27.88 -12.44
CA LEU A 408 25.45 -26.81 -12.52
C LEU A 408 26.18 -26.84 -13.88
N ARG A 409 26.52 -28.02 -14.40
CA ARG A 409 27.19 -28.17 -15.70
C ARG A 409 26.29 -27.76 -16.87
N GLU A 410 24.99 -28.06 -16.79
CA GLU A 410 24.02 -27.78 -17.85
C GLU A 410 23.61 -26.29 -17.90
N ARG A 411 23.71 -25.55 -16.81
CA ARG A 411 23.09 -24.23 -16.63
C ARG A 411 24.07 -23.07 -16.35
N GLY A 412 25.37 -23.35 -16.17
CA GLY A 412 26.43 -22.33 -16.06
C GLY A 412 26.24 -21.31 -14.91
N HIS A 413 26.88 -20.15 -15.05
CA HIS A 413 26.98 -19.11 -14.01
C HIS A 413 25.67 -18.57 -13.44
N MET A 414 24.54 -18.69 -14.11
CA MET A 414 23.25 -18.21 -13.59
C MET A 414 22.82 -18.94 -12.31
N PHE A 415 23.20 -20.22 -12.16
CA PHE A 415 22.87 -21.02 -10.97
C PHE A 415 23.86 -20.90 -9.83
N GLU A 416 25.11 -20.56 -10.10
CA GLU A 416 26.15 -20.48 -9.06
C GLU A 416 25.83 -19.47 -7.96
N GLN A 417 25.18 -18.36 -8.30
CA GLN A 417 24.79 -17.31 -7.34
C GLN A 417 23.34 -17.40 -6.86
N HIS A 418 22.51 -18.24 -7.49
CA HIS A 418 21.09 -18.27 -7.24
C HIS A 418 20.75 -18.60 -5.77
N ILE A 419 21.35 -19.64 -5.19
CA ILE A 419 21.08 -20.06 -3.81
C ILE A 419 21.57 -19.01 -2.80
N GLU A 420 22.73 -18.38 -3.04
CA GLU A 420 23.21 -17.28 -2.20
C GLU A 420 22.25 -16.08 -2.25
N ARG A 421 21.79 -15.69 -3.45
CA ARG A 421 20.85 -14.59 -3.61
C ARG A 421 19.50 -14.92 -2.98
N LEU A 422 19.02 -16.17 -3.11
CA LEU A 422 17.79 -16.62 -2.45
C LEU A 422 17.89 -16.54 -0.93
N TRP A 423 19.02 -17.00 -0.34
CA TRP A 423 19.28 -16.83 1.09
C TRP A 423 19.27 -15.36 1.50
N ALA A 424 19.93 -14.50 0.75
CA ALA A 424 19.98 -13.06 1.03
C ALA A 424 18.58 -12.43 0.96
N TYR A 425 17.79 -12.76 -0.07
CA TYR A 425 16.42 -12.29 -0.22
C TYR A 425 15.54 -12.69 0.96
N LEU A 426 15.52 -13.98 1.32
CA LEU A 426 14.74 -14.48 2.45
C LEU A 426 15.19 -13.87 3.78
N THR A 427 16.49 -13.66 3.97
CA THR A 427 17.04 -13.02 5.17
C THR A 427 16.58 -11.57 5.26
N ILE A 428 16.63 -10.81 4.15
CA ILE A 428 16.15 -9.42 4.11
C ILE A 428 14.65 -9.36 4.44
N GLN A 429 13.82 -10.21 3.84
CA GLN A 429 12.38 -10.26 4.12
C GLN A 429 12.11 -10.52 5.61
N GLN A 430 12.80 -11.47 6.21
CA GLN A 430 12.64 -11.78 7.64
C GLN A 430 13.16 -10.66 8.57
N LEU A 431 14.20 -9.93 8.17
CA LEU A 431 14.65 -8.75 8.92
C LEU A 431 13.61 -7.62 8.86
N LEU A 432 12.98 -7.40 7.70
CA LEU A 432 11.89 -6.43 7.54
C LEU A 432 10.65 -6.84 8.34
N GLU A 433 10.27 -8.13 8.34
CA GLU A 433 9.18 -8.64 9.19
C GLU A 433 9.48 -8.49 10.68
N LYS A 434 10.71 -8.79 11.12
CA LYS A 434 11.14 -8.56 12.51
C LYS A 434 11.11 -7.07 12.88
N ARG A 435 11.52 -6.20 11.96
CA ARG A 435 11.43 -4.75 12.11
C ARG A 435 9.98 -4.30 12.34
N THR A 436 9.01 -4.83 11.58
CA THR A 436 7.57 -4.54 11.74
C THR A 436 7.04 -4.98 13.11
N LYS A 437 7.59 -6.06 13.67
CA LYS A 437 7.25 -6.60 15.01
C LYS A 437 7.98 -5.90 16.15
N ALA A 438 9.04 -5.15 15.89
CA ALA A 438 9.91 -4.56 16.90
C ALA A 438 9.20 -3.51 17.75
N ASN A 439 9.49 -3.49 19.05
CA ASN A 439 8.82 -2.61 20.03
C ASN A 439 9.71 -1.45 20.50
N SER A 440 10.99 -1.40 20.10
CA SER A 440 11.91 -0.32 20.45
C SER A 440 12.57 0.30 19.22
N LYS A 441 12.87 1.61 19.28
CA LYS A 441 13.59 2.31 18.21
C LYS A 441 14.98 1.73 17.94
N GLU A 442 15.66 1.25 18.98
CA GLU A 442 16.99 0.65 18.87
C GLU A 442 16.93 -0.65 18.07
N GLU A 443 15.98 -1.53 18.38
CA GLU A 443 15.75 -2.78 17.64
C GLU A 443 15.36 -2.51 16.17
N VAL A 444 14.47 -1.54 15.93
CA VAL A 444 14.09 -1.09 14.56
C VAL A 444 15.31 -0.62 13.78
N ASN A 445 16.19 0.17 14.40
CA ASN A 445 17.39 0.70 13.74
C ASN A 445 18.40 -0.42 13.43
N ASP A 446 18.61 -1.35 14.35
CA ASP A 446 19.53 -2.49 14.18
C ASP A 446 19.06 -3.41 13.05
N LEU A 447 17.78 -3.75 13.02
CA LEU A 447 17.18 -4.60 11.99
C LEU A 447 17.20 -3.90 10.63
N SER A 448 16.93 -2.57 10.61
CA SER A 448 17.00 -1.75 9.39
C SER A 448 18.43 -1.68 8.85
N ALA A 449 19.43 -1.50 9.72
CA ALA A 449 20.84 -1.45 9.30
C ALA A 449 21.30 -2.77 8.65
N LYS A 450 20.95 -3.91 9.25
CA LYS A 450 21.28 -5.24 8.72
C LYS A 450 20.56 -5.52 7.40
N ALA A 451 19.27 -5.16 7.30
CA ALA A 451 18.52 -5.33 6.07
C ALA A 451 19.04 -4.42 4.95
N LEU A 452 19.41 -3.18 5.27
CA LEU A 452 20.00 -2.23 4.32
C LEU A 452 21.35 -2.71 3.80
N GLU A 453 22.24 -3.20 4.68
CA GLU A 453 23.55 -3.74 4.29
C GLU A 453 23.41 -4.87 3.26
N LEU A 454 22.55 -5.86 3.54
CA LEU A 454 22.28 -6.96 2.62
C LEU A 454 21.63 -6.48 1.32
N SER A 455 20.67 -5.54 1.41
CA SER A 455 19.99 -5.00 0.24
C SER A 455 20.95 -4.30 -0.72
N LEU A 456 21.88 -3.50 -0.19
CA LEU A 456 22.92 -2.83 -0.98
C LEU A 456 23.95 -3.82 -1.55
N LYS A 457 24.36 -4.81 -0.74
CA LYS A 457 25.34 -5.83 -1.17
C LYS A 457 24.82 -6.65 -2.37
N TYR A 458 23.56 -7.09 -2.30
CA TYR A 458 22.94 -7.93 -3.32
C TYR A 458 22.11 -7.14 -4.34
N LYS A 459 22.05 -5.81 -4.23
CA LYS A 459 21.31 -4.90 -5.10
C LYS A 459 19.79 -5.21 -5.13
N PHE A 460 19.21 -5.53 -3.99
CA PHE A 460 17.76 -5.68 -3.84
C PHE A 460 17.11 -4.34 -3.55
N VAL A 461 15.98 -4.07 -4.21
CA VAL A 461 15.13 -2.92 -3.92
C VAL A 461 14.18 -3.31 -2.78
N THR A 462 14.15 -2.49 -1.73
CA THR A 462 13.39 -2.73 -0.49
C THR A 462 12.82 -1.41 0.00
N PRO A 463 11.95 -1.38 1.00
CA PRO A 463 11.50 -0.12 1.63
C PRO A 463 12.65 0.75 2.20
N LEU A 464 13.87 0.20 2.30
CA LEU A 464 15.05 0.92 2.79
C LEU A 464 15.97 1.41 1.67
N THR A 465 15.75 1.01 0.41
CA THR A 465 16.59 1.33 -0.74
C THR A 465 15.76 1.96 -1.84
N SER A 466 16.40 2.72 -2.73
CA SER A 466 15.77 3.29 -3.92
C SER A 466 16.43 2.76 -5.18
N MET A 467 15.71 2.79 -6.27
CA MET A 467 16.22 2.51 -7.60
C MET A 467 16.62 3.83 -8.28
N VAL A 468 17.74 3.83 -8.98
CA VAL A 468 18.25 4.99 -9.71
C VAL A 468 18.35 4.62 -11.18
N ILE A 469 17.86 5.49 -12.06
CA ILE A 469 18.02 5.33 -13.50
C ILE A 469 19.32 6.01 -13.91
N THR A 470 20.20 5.25 -14.54
CA THR A 470 21.48 5.75 -15.05
C THR A 470 21.44 5.82 -16.58
N LYS A 471 22.03 6.86 -17.14
CA LYS A 471 22.26 6.97 -18.58
C LYS A 471 23.65 6.40 -18.89
N PRO A 472 23.79 5.43 -19.80
CA PRO A 472 25.11 4.90 -20.16
C PRO A 472 25.98 6.02 -20.73
N GLY A 473 27.17 6.22 -20.13
CA GLY A 473 28.19 7.17 -20.59
C GLY A 473 28.24 8.53 -19.90
N ASP A 474 27.36 8.77 -18.92
CA ASP A 474 27.40 10.02 -18.14
C ASP A 474 27.24 9.71 -16.65
N PRO A 475 28.35 9.60 -15.88
CA PRO A 475 28.28 9.18 -14.47
C PRO A 475 27.64 10.20 -13.53
N ASP A 476 27.50 11.48 -13.94
CA ASP A 476 27.15 12.58 -13.04
C ASP A 476 25.93 13.42 -13.44
N ASP A 477 25.32 13.23 -14.62
CA ASP A 477 24.21 14.06 -15.06
C ASP A 477 22.86 13.30 -15.17
N GLN A 478 21.90 13.74 -14.37
CA GLN A 478 20.47 13.41 -14.40
C GLN A 478 20.10 11.98 -13.97
N LEU A 479 20.30 11.72 -12.68
CA LEU A 479 19.70 10.57 -12.00
C LEU A 479 18.20 10.81 -11.81
N ALA A 480 17.34 10.11 -12.54
CA ALA A 480 15.96 9.97 -12.16
C ALA A 480 15.85 8.91 -11.06
N ILE A 481 15.27 9.29 -9.91
CA ILE A 481 15.05 8.38 -8.78
C ILE A 481 13.66 7.75 -8.98
N ALA A 482 13.57 6.42 -8.94
CA ALA A 482 12.30 5.74 -8.82
C ALA A 482 11.86 5.74 -7.35
N ASP A 483 10.56 5.81 -7.13
CA ASP A 483 9.97 5.72 -5.79
C ASP A 483 10.34 4.40 -5.13
N LYS A 484 10.50 4.41 -3.80
CA LYS A 484 10.81 3.20 -3.05
C LYS A 484 9.63 2.24 -3.05
N PRO A 485 9.86 0.92 -3.20
CA PRO A 485 8.80 -0.06 -3.03
C PRO A 485 8.21 0.03 -1.61
N GLY A 486 6.89 -0.02 -1.51
CA GLY A 486 6.18 0.00 -0.23
C GLY A 486 5.96 1.38 0.38
N GLU A 487 6.38 2.48 -0.25
CA GLU A 487 5.99 3.84 0.17
C GLU A 487 4.49 4.12 -0.09
N GLU A 488 3.80 3.34 -0.92
CA GLU A 488 2.33 3.36 -1.06
C GLU A 488 1.58 2.88 0.22
N GLY A 489 2.28 2.30 1.21
CA GLY A 489 1.69 1.71 2.42
C GLY A 489 1.99 2.43 3.73
N MET A 490 2.81 3.49 3.73
CA MET A 490 2.98 4.35 4.89
C MET A 490 2.12 5.61 4.77
N GLU A 491 0.86 5.48 4.41
CA GLU A 491 -0.12 6.41 4.94
C GLU A 491 -0.17 6.13 6.45
N ALA A 492 0.49 7.00 7.21
CA ALA A 492 0.23 7.12 8.63
C ALA A 492 -1.28 7.04 8.80
N SER A 493 -1.75 6.18 9.72
CA SER A 493 -3.14 6.06 10.09
C SER A 493 -3.74 7.47 10.07
N SER A 494 -4.56 7.70 9.06
CA SER A 494 -5.15 8.99 8.87
C SER A 494 -6.11 9.19 10.03
N VAL A 495 -5.77 10.07 10.95
CA VAL A 495 -6.76 10.84 11.67
C VAL A 495 -7.36 11.81 10.63
N TYR A 496 -7.89 11.25 9.54
CA TYR A 496 -8.89 11.94 8.76
C TYR A 496 -10.24 11.61 9.39
N PRO A 497 -11.09 12.58 9.60
CA PRO A 497 -12.50 12.28 9.75
C PRO A 497 -12.89 11.42 8.54
N THR A 498 -13.27 10.18 8.78
CA THR A 498 -13.83 9.25 7.81
C THR A 498 -14.99 9.94 7.13
N GLU A 499 -14.87 10.13 5.82
CA GLU A 499 -15.70 10.97 4.98
C GLU A 499 -15.28 12.45 5.06
N MET A 500 -14.43 12.89 4.13
CA MET A 500 -14.42 14.30 3.81
C MET A 500 -15.82 14.63 3.29
N PRO A 501 -16.56 15.54 3.95
CA PRO A 501 -17.85 15.96 3.43
C PRO A 501 -17.65 16.44 1.99
N GLU A 502 -18.68 16.27 1.16
CA GLU A 502 -18.77 16.81 -0.21
C GLU A 502 -18.82 18.35 -0.20
N HIS A 503 -17.96 18.99 0.61
CA HIS A 503 -17.86 20.43 0.69
C HIS A 503 -16.75 20.92 -0.24
N PRO A 504 -16.92 22.07 -0.91
CA PRO A 504 -15.89 22.67 -1.75
C PRO A 504 -14.61 22.87 -0.95
N TYR A 505 -13.49 22.57 -1.56
CA TYR A 505 -12.18 22.81 -0.97
C TYR A 505 -11.42 23.89 -1.71
N PHE A 506 -10.56 24.56 -0.97
CA PHE A 506 -9.76 25.66 -1.46
C PHE A 506 -8.31 25.41 -1.07
N THR A 507 -7.42 25.58 -2.02
CA THR A 507 -6.00 25.29 -1.80
C THR A 507 -5.10 26.27 -2.51
N VAL A 508 -3.90 26.46 -1.95
CA VAL A 508 -2.77 27.09 -2.62
C VAL A 508 -1.52 26.24 -2.42
N ASP A 509 -0.87 25.89 -3.51
CA ASP A 509 0.28 24.97 -3.53
C ASP A 509 1.21 25.27 -4.72
N GLY A 510 2.45 24.74 -4.67
CA GLY A 510 3.42 24.91 -5.74
C GLY A 510 3.85 26.34 -6.00
N ASP A 511 4.01 26.69 -7.26
CA ASP A 511 4.26 28.06 -7.79
C ASP A 511 2.96 28.84 -7.61
N PRO A 512 2.72 29.58 -6.52
CA PRO A 512 1.43 29.73 -5.82
C PRO A 512 0.18 29.53 -6.68
N HIS A 513 -0.19 28.25 -6.90
CA HIS A 513 -1.37 27.86 -7.65
C HIS A 513 -2.57 27.79 -6.73
N PHE A 514 -3.53 28.64 -6.95
CA PHE A 514 -4.80 28.63 -6.23
C PHE A 514 -5.79 27.76 -7.00
N ILE A 515 -6.42 26.78 -6.31
CA ILE A 515 -7.49 25.95 -6.83
C ILE A 515 -8.74 26.22 -6.01
N ILE A 516 -9.79 26.68 -6.65
CA ILE A 516 -11.08 27.03 -6.07
C ILE A 516 -12.12 26.06 -6.65
N GLN A 517 -12.51 25.06 -5.88
CA GLN A 517 -13.50 24.07 -6.31
C GLN A 517 -14.91 24.54 -6.02
N VAL A 518 -15.83 24.30 -6.96
CA VAL A 518 -17.27 24.57 -6.80
C VAL A 518 -18.01 23.22 -6.87
N SER A 519 -18.43 22.70 -5.72
CA SER A 519 -19.01 21.36 -5.59
C SER A 519 -20.30 21.16 -6.39
N GLU A 520 -21.13 22.20 -6.50
CA GLU A 520 -22.39 22.10 -7.23
C GLU A 520 -22.22 21.88 -8.73
N LYS A 521 -21.03 22.16 -9.28
CA LYS A 521 -20.74 22.09 -10.71
C LYS A 521 -19.71 21.01 -11.09
N ASP A 522 -19.13 20.32 -10.11
CA ASP A 522 -18.01 19.39 -10.32
C ASP A 522 -16.89 20.02 -11.20
N ASP A 523 -16.60 21.31 -10.97
CA ASP A 523 -15.64 22.10 -11.72
C ASP A 523 -14.85 23.03 -10.81
N ALA A 524 -13.73 23.58 -11.29
CA ALA A 524 -12.84 24.41 -10.52
C ALA A 524 -12.36 25.63 -11.32
N VAL A 525 -11.98 26.70 -10.59
CA VAL A 525 -11.26 27.85 -11.12
C VAL A 525 -9.85 27.87 -10.54
N CYS A 526 -8.87 28.18 -11.38
CA CYS A 526 -7.46 28.25 -10.97
C CYS A 526 -6.86 29.62 -11.33
N PHE A 527 -5.91 30.07 -10.52
CA PHE A 527 -5.06 31.21 -10.84
C PHE A 527 -3.71 31.13 -10.12
N ASN A 528 -2.72 31.83 -10.60
CA ASN A 528 -1.40 31.91 -9.98
C ASN A 528 -1.15 33.35 -9.50
N ILE A 529 -0.32 33.48 -8.48
CA ILE A 529 0.20 34.75 -8.03
C ILE A 529 1.72 34.78 -8.26
N ASN A 530 2.17 35.77 -9.08
CA ASN A 530 3.58 35.98 -9.34
C ASN A 530 4.02 37.25 -8.59
N GLU A 531 4.78 37.08 -7.50
CA GLU A 531 5.34 38.18 -6.69
C GLU A 531 6.79 37.86 -6.30
N GLU A 532 7.53 38.88 -5.85
CA GLU A 532 8.94 38.77 -5.47
C GLU A 532 9.10 37.90 -4.18
N PRO A 533 10.21 37.11 -4.08
CA PRO A 533 10.56 36.44 -2.84
C PRO A 533 10.66 37.38 -1.64
N GLY A 534 10.16 36.93 -0.48
CA GLY A 534 10.12 37.72 0.76
C GLY A 534 8.80 38.44 0.98
N VAL A 535 7.96 38.61 -0.04
CA VAL A 535 6.61 39.18 0.09
C VAL A 535 5.76 38.29 0.98
N VAL A 536 5.00 38.94 1.89
CA VAL A 536 4.03 38.23 2.76
C VAL A 536 2.63 38.56 2.27
N MET A 537 1.80 37.53 2.13
CA MET A 537 0.45 37.64 1.61
C MET A 537 -0.59 37.16 2.63
N SER A 538 -1.72 37.89 2.72
CA SER A 538 -2.87 37.47 3.51
C SER A 538 -3.68 36.42 2.74
N LEU A 539 -3.71 35.20 3.23
CA LEU A 539 -4.42 34.05 2.60
C LEU A 539 -5.85 33.93 3.13
N ILE A 540 -6.00 33.96 4.45
CA ILE A 540 -7.30 33.80 5.13
C ILE A 540 -7.35 34.80 6.28
N GLN A 541 -8.45 35.53 6.40
CA GLN A 541 -8.73 36.45 7.52
C GLN A 541 -10.21 36.36 7.88
N ASP A 542 -10.51 35.84 9.05
CA ASP A 542 -11.87 35.73 9.58
C ASP A 542 -12.01 36.59 10.85
N PRO A 543 -12.61 37.78 10.76
CA PRO A 543 -12.74 38.69 11.90
C PRO A 543 -13.70 38.15 12.99
N ASP A 544 -14.65 37.26 12.63
CA ASP A 544 -15.61 36.71 13.58
C ASP A 544 -15.08 35.57 14.41
N THR A 545 -14.24 34.69 13.86
CA THR A 545 -13.58 33.62 14.60
C THR A 545 -12.22 34.04 15.14
N GLY A 546 -11.62 35.08 14.57
CA GLY A 546 -10.27 35.57 14.89
C GLY A 546 -9.17 34.77 14.18
N ILE A 547 -9.50 33.88 13.25
CA ILE A 547 -8.56 33.08 12.50
C ILE A 547 -7.88 33.93 11.43
N THR A 548 -6.55 33.87 11.38
CA THR A 548 -5.73 34.54 10.36
C THR A 548 -4.66 33.58 9.87
N VAL A 549 -4.50 33.47 8.54
CA VAL A 549 -3.43 32.67 7.91
C VAL A 549 -2.72 33.56 6.89
N ASN A 550 -1.41 33.71 7.06
CA ASN A 550 -0.54 34.47 6.19
C ASN A 550 0.59 33.57 5.65
N GLY A 551 1.05 33.88 4.43
CA GLY A 551 2.12 33.13 3.79
C GLY A 551 3.23 34.01 3.26
N GLN A 552 4.49 33.66 3.50
CA GLN A 552 5.66 34.35 2.96
C GLN A 552 6.25 33.58 1.79
N LEU A 553 6.47 34.26 0.68
CA LEU A 553 7.06 33.72 -0.53
C LEU A 553 8.58 33.52 -0.40
N ILE A 554 9.07 32.41 -0.96
CA ILE A 554 10.50 32.15 -1.20
C ILE A 554 10.73 31.94 -2.69
N GLY A 555 11.93 32.18 -3.17
CA GLY A 555 12.32 31.94 -4.56
C GLY A 555 13.14 30.67 -4.73
N ASP A 556 13.60 30.44 -5.93
CA ASP A 556 14.55 29.38 -6.26
C ASP A 556 15.93 29.59 -5.61
N LYS A 557 16.72 28.50 -5.44
CA LYS A 557 18.07 28.54 -4.81
C LYS A 557 19.08 29.46 -5.48
N ASN A 558 19.00 29.63 -6.79
CA ASN A 558 19.91 30.45 -7.57
C ASN A 558 19.22 31.73 -8.04
N HIS A 559 19.56 32.86 -7.43
CA HIS A 559 19.10 34.18 -7.84
C HIS A 559 19.78 34.67 -9.14
N GLY A 560 19.49 33.97 -10.26
CA GLY A 560 19.95 34.43 -11.57
C GLY A 560 19.05 35.58 -12.14
N ASN A 561 19.62 36.49 -12.89
CA ASN A 561 18.96 37.63 -13.55
C ASN A 561 17.96 37.25 -14.68
N GLY A 562 17.13 36.22 -14.51
CA GLY A 562 16.17 35.74 -15.51
C GLY A 562 14.75 36.27 -15.28
N LYS A 563 14.01 36.54 -16.38
CA LYS A 563 12.68 37.21 -16.37
C LYS A 563 11.50 36.32 -15.90
N ASN A 564 11.69 35.01 -15.64
CA ASN A 564 10.65 34.12 -15.09
C ASN A 564 11.19 33.48 -13.82
N ARG A 565 10.71 33.90 -12.67
CA ARG A 565 11.05 33.33 -11.36
C ARG A 565 9.81 32.71 -10.77
N ASN A 566 9.89 31.40 -10.51
CA ASN A 566 8.89 30.72 -9.73
C ASN A 566 9.09 31.07 -8.25
N THR A 567 7.99 31.31 -7.54
CA THR A 567 7.99 31.54 -6.10
C THR A 567 7.09 30.50 -5.43
N TYR A 568 7.34 30.24 -4.16
CA TYR A 568 6.65 29.20 -3.38
C TYR A 568 6.40 29.72 -1.98
N PHE A 569 5.44 29.16 -1.23
CA PHE A 569 5.33 29.46 0.18
C PHE A 569 6.41 28.73 0.98
N GLY A 570 7.32 29.49 1.60
CA GLY A 570 8.38 28.97 2.47
C GLY A 570 8.11 29.17 3.96
N ARG A 571 7.07 29.92 4.32
CA ARG A 571 6.70 30.19 5.70
C ARG A 571 5.20 30.48 5.78
N LEU A 572 4.51 29.83 6.70
CA LEU A 572 3.11 30.10 7.00
C LEU A 572 2.96 30.50 8.48
N GLY A 573 2.16 31.54 8.73
CA GLY A 573 1.73 31.95 10.06
C GLY A 573 0.25 31.67 10.22
N ILE A 574 -0.13 30.88 11.22
CA ILE A 574 -1.52 30.54 11.56
C ILE A 574 -1.80 31.09 12.95
N MET A 575 -2.79 31.94 13.07
CA MET A 575 -3.13 32.61 14.30
C MET A 575 -4.62 32.52 14.61
N ASN A 576 -4.94 32.50 15.89
CA ASN A 576 -6.27 32.81 16.39
C ASN A 576 -6.16 33.98 17.38
N GLN A 577 -6.56 35.18 16.94
CA GLN A 577 -6.43 36.41 17.71
C GLN A 577 -7.28 36.42 18.99
N LYS A 578 -8.39 35.68 19.03
CA LYS A 578 -9.27 35.60 20.19
C LYS A 578 -8.71 34.76 21.32
N THR A 579 -7.98 33.67 20.96
CA THR A 579 -7.42 32.74 21.94
C THR A 579 -5.95 33.01 22.23
N GLY A 580 -5.28 33.84 21.40
CA GLY A 580 -3.85 34.12 21.50
C GLY A 580 -2.97 33.02 20.87
N PHE A 581 -3.57 32.01 20.22
CA PHE A 581 -2.85 30.96 19.54
C PHE A 581 -2.02 31.50 18.37
N THR A 582 -0.77 31.08 18.28
CA THR A 582 0.12 31.46 17.17
C THR A 582 1.04 30.30 16.80
N LEU A 583 1.04 29.90 15.52
CA LEU A 583 1.82 28.80 14.98
C LEU A 583 2.61 29.29 13.76
N GLU A 584 3.89 29.05 13.76
CA GLU A 584 4.79 29.25 12.63
C GLU A 584 5.15 27.92 11.99
N VAL A 585 4.99 27.82 10.68
CA VAL A 585 5.33 26.63 9.90
C VAL A 585 6.36 26.98 8.84
N THR A 586 7.48 26.28 8.85
CA THR A 586 8.54 26.39 7.84
C THR A 586 8.91 25.00 7.32
N PRO A 587 9.58 24.85 6.20
CA PRO A 587 10.07 23.57 5.73
C PRO A 587 11.02 22.83 6.70
N GLN A 588 11.64 23.58 7.64
CA GLN A 588 12.56 23.04 8.62
C GLN A 588 11.89 22.66 9.93
N ASN A 589 10.98 23.52 10.41
CA ASN A 589 10.43 23.41 11.76
C ASN A 589 8.98 23.89 11.81
N ILE A 590 8.26 23.39 12.82
CA ILE A 590 6.94 23.83 13.24
C ILE A 590 7.08 24.42 14.65
N THR A 591 6.79 25.69 14.82
CA THR A 591 7.02 26.40 16.08
C THR A 591 5.71 26.93 16.64
N LEU A 592 5.33 26.48 17.81
CA LEU A 592 4.19 27.01 18.55
C LEU A 592 4.71 28.16 19.44
N LEU A 593 4.13 29.35 19.30
CA LEU A 593 4.62 30.58 19.92
C LEU A 593 3.73 31.04 21.10
N PRO A 594 3.84 30.47 22.30
CA PRO A 594 3.33 31.13 23.50
C PRO A 594 4.43 32.04 24.05
N GLY A 595 4.48 33.32 23.66
CA GLY A 595 5.58 34.21 24.01
C GLY A 595 6.88 33.91 23.24
N MET A 596 8.04 34.47 23.70
CA MET A 596 9.31 34.38 22.95
C MET A 596 10.01 33.01 22.94
N LYS A 597 9.49 31.93 23.55
CA LYS A 597 10.13 30.60 23.62
C LYS A 597 9.10 29.47 23.66
N GLY A 598 8.39 29.25 22.57
CA GLY A 598 7.50 28.08 22.41
C GLY A 598 8.24 26.81 22.03
N PRO A 599 7.60 25.62 22.17
CA PRO A 599 8.17 24.35 21.69
C PRO A 599 8.35 24.38 20.16
N VAL A 600 9.47 23.82 19.72
CA VAL A 600 9.81 23.66 18.30
C VAL A 600 9.74 22.18 17.98
N PHE A 601 9.01 21.83 16.94
CA PHE A 601 8.84 20.47 16.46
C PHE A 601 9.48 20.29 15.08
N SER A 602 9.95 19.08 14.85
CA SER A 602 10.39 18.64 13.54
C SER A 602 9.21 18.05 12.76
N TRP A 603 9.25 18.10 11.45
CA TRP A 603 8.35 17.35 10.57
C TRP A 603 8.44 15.84 10.72
N MET A 604 9.46 15.32 11.44
CA MET A 604 9.62 13.91 11.77
C MET A 604 8.94 13.50 13.09
N ASP A 605 8.44 14.47 13.84
CA ASP A 605 7.77 14.20 15.11
C ASP A 605 6.33 13.73 14.85
N GLN A 606 5.89 12.77 15.66
CA GLN A 606 4.50 12.34 15.73
C GLN A 606 3.88 12.91 17.00
N VAL A 607 3.17 14.02 16.87
CA VAL A 607 2.67 14.77 18.02
C VAL A 607 1.25 15.26 17.74
N THR A 608 0.36 15.09 18.72
CA THR A 608 -0.93 15.79 18.78
C THR A 608 -0.96 16.63 20.04
N LEU A 609 -1.15 17.92 19.88
CA LEU A 609 -1.22 18.90 20.95
C LEU A 609 -2.54 19.65 20.90
N ARG A 610 -3.13 19.93 22.05
CA ARG A 610 -4.27 20.85 22.16
C ARG A 610 -3.88 22.03 23.04
N GLN A 611 -3.94 23.22 22.50
CA GLN A 611 -3.64 24.45 23.18
C GLN A 611 -4.55 25.60 22.71
N GLU A 612 -5.11 26.36 23.64
CA GLU A 612 -5.86 27.59 23.38
C GLU A 612 -6.99 27.40 22.34
N GLY A 613 -7.73 26.29 22.45
CA GLY A 613 -8.84 26.02 21.52
C GLY A 613 -8.42 25.55 20.15
N VAL A 614 -7.16 25.12 19.99
CA VAL A 614 -6.62 24.62 18.73
C VAL A 614 -5.96 23.26 18.96
N THR A 615 -6.27 22.29 18.11
CA THR A 615 -5.59 21.01 18.05
C THR A 615 -4.60 21.01 16.88
N VAL A 616 -3.32 20.75 17.19
CA VAL A 616 -2.24 20.65 16.20
C VAL A 616 -1.75 19.23 16.16
N THR A 617 -1.85 18.59 15.01
CA THR A 617 -1.37 17.22 14.79
C THR A 617 -0.28 17.22 13.71
N ILE A 618 0.92 16.76 14.08
CA ILE A 618 2.03 16.57 13.16
C ILE A 618 2.05 15.09 12.76
N ILE A 619 1.91 14.84 11.47
CA ILE A 619 2.04 13.51 10.89
C ILE A 619 3.45 13.41 10.29
N PRO A 620 4.26 12.44 10.74
CA PRO A 620 5.65 12.32 10.31
C PRO A 620 5.82 12.40 8.80
N THR A 621 6.86 13.10 8.41
CA THR A 621 7.37 13.32 7.07
C THR A 621 6.76 14.45 6.25
N ARG A 622 5.43 14.79 6.36
CA ARG A 622 4.89 15.74 5.38
C ARG A 622 3.63 16.54 5.74
N LYS A 623 2.86 16.16 6.73
CA LYS A 623 1.56 16.80 6.97
C LYS A 623 1.44 17.39 8.37
N LEU A 624 0.88 18.56 8.44
CA LEU A 624 0.48 19.23 9.67
C LEU A 624 -1.02 19.54 9.57
N ILE A 625 -1.80 19.08 10.53
CA ILE A 625 -3.24 19.35 10.61
C ILE A 625 -3.47 20.32 11.77
N VAL A 626 -4.19 21.38 11.50
CA VAL A 626 -4.57 22.39 12.48
C VAL A 626 -6.09 22.49 12.50
N THR A 627 -6.71 22.06 13.60
CA THR A 627 -8.16 22.10 13.80
C THR A 627 -8.50 23.06 14.91
N MET A 628 -9.35 24.04 14.63
CA MET A 628 -9.88 24.99 15.58
C MET A 628 -11.07 24.41 16.35
N ASP A 629 -11.39 24.91 17.54
CA ASP A 629 -12.50 24.38 18.36
C ASP A 629 -13.88 24.55 17.69
N ASP A 630 -14.05 25.50 16.80
CA ASP A 630 -15.24 25.68 15.96
C ASP A 630 -15.30 24.64 14.82
N GLY A 631 -14.25 23.82 14.70
CA GLY A 631 -14.12 22.71 13.75
C GLY A 631 -13.55 23.11 12.40
N ALA A 632 -13.14 24.36 12.18
CA ALA A 632 -12.41 24.76 10.98
C ALA A 632 -11.06 24.05 10.94
N THR A 633 -10.79 23.32 9.88
CA THR A 633 -9.59 22.47 9.73
C THR A 633 -8.76 22.91 8.52
N MET A 634 -7.46 23.03 8.75
CA MET A 634 -6.46 23.34 7.73
C MET A 634 -5.37 22.29 7.73
N VAL A 635 -4.86 21.97 6.55
CA VAL A 635 -3.75 21.03 6.37
C VAL A 635 -2.60 21.75 5.68
N VAL A 636 -1.42 21.69 6.27
CA VAL A 636 -0.18 22.17 5.64
C VAL A 636 0.60 20.93 5.17
N VAL A 637 0.97 20.94 3.90
CA VAL A 637 1.77 19.89 3.27
C VAL A 637 3.19 20.40 3.04
N LEU A 638 4.19 19.63 3.46
CA LEU A 638 5.58 19.89 3.17
C LEU A 638 5.99 19.18 1.88
N HIS A 639 6.42 19.95 0.89
CA HIS A 639 7.01 19.44 -0.34
C HIS A 639 8.53 19.40 -0.22
N HIS A 640 9.08 18.18 -0.15
CA HIS A 640 10.52 17.98 -0.17
C HIS A 640 11.05 17.98 -1.59
N VAL A 641 11.98 18.89 -1.82
CA VAL A 641 12.79 18.93 -3.03
C VAL A 641 14.15 18.32 -2.72
N TRP A 642 14.68 17.56 -3.65
CA TRP A 642 16.00 16.94 -3.48
C TRP A 642 17.08 17.99 -3.11
N LYS A 643 17.85 17.74 -2.05
CA LYS A 643 18.84 18.70 -1.50
C LYS A 643 19.83 19.25 -2.52
N LYS A 644 20.19 18.47 -3.54
CA LYS A 644 21.08 18.88 -4.64
C LYS A 644 20.30 19.37 -5.87
N HIS A 645 18.97 19.58 -5.79
CA HIS A 645 18.23 20.15 -6.91
C HIS A 645 18.83 21.50 -7.27
N PRO A 646 19.18 21.74 -8.55
CA PRO A 646 19.95 22.93 -8.94
C PRO A 646 19.14 24.22 -8.76
N VAL A 647 17.82 24.16 -8.77
CA VAL A 647 16.93 25.31 -8.83
C VAL A 647 15.99 25.35 -7.61
N HIS A 648 15.17 24.34 -7.38
CA HIS A 648 14.10 24.38 -6.36
C HIS A 648 14.58 24.05 -4.95
N GLN A 649 13.83 24.51 -3.95
CA GLN A 649 14.00 24.20 -2.54
C GLN A 649 12.68 23.73 -1.93
N ASP A 650 12.72 23.18 -0.71
CA ASP A 650 11.53 22.72 0.01
C ASP A 650 10.53 23.86 0.21
N PHE A 651 9.23 23.59 0.07
CA PHE A 651 8.17 24.56 0.16
C PHE A 651 6.91 23.99 0.82
N LEU A 652 5.90 24.82 1.06
CA LEU A 652 4.67 24.48 1.76
C LEU A 652 3.44 24.68 0.87
N GLY A 653 2.49 23.74 0.96
CA GLY A 653 1.14 23.88 0.43
C GLY A 653 0.12 24.05 1.57
N LEU A 654 -0.92 24.84 1.36
CA LEU A 654 -2.02 25.06 2.31
C LEU A 654 -3.35 24.58 1.73
N TYR A 655 -4.08 23.79 2.50
CA TYR A 655 -5.37 23.20 2.15
C TYR A 655 -6.39 23.48 3.24
N THR A 656 -7.59 23.94 2.87
CA THR A 656 -8.70 24.10 3.79
C THR A 656 -9.70 22.97 3.61
N VAL A 657 -10.09 22.31 4.69
CA VAL A 657 -10.98 21.15 4.64
C VAL A 657 -12.42 21.55 5.01
N ASP A 658 -12.58 22.29 6.10
CA ASP A 658 -13.89 22.68 6.64
C ASP A 658 -14.11 24.20 6.54
N SER A 659 -13.85 24.78 5.37
CA SER A 659 -13.96 26.24 5.13
C SER A 659 -15.36 26.81 5.42
N HIS A 660 -16.41 25.99 5.26
CA HIS A 660 -17.80 26.36 5.55
C HIS A 660 -18.06 26.68 7.04
N LYS A 661 -17.16 26.25 7.93
CA LYS A 661 -17.23 26.56 9.37
C LYS A 661 -16.66 27.92 9.73
N MET A 662 -15.98 28.59 8.80
CA MET A 662 -15.56 29.98 8.97
C MET A 662 -16.74 30.93 8.74
N SER A 663 -16.61 32.17 9.21
CA SER A 663 -17.72 33.14 9.13
C SER A 663 -17.96 33.64 7.69
N PRO A 664 -19.17 34.11 7.37
CA PRO A 664 -19.45 34.74 6.06
C PRO A 664 -18.63 36.02 5.78
N ARG A 665 -17.95 36.59 6.79
CA ARG A 665 -17.06 37.75 6.64
C ARG A 665 -15.59 37.34 6.38
N THR A 666 -15.33 36.03 6.20
CA THR A 666 -13.99 35.56 5.88
C THR A 666 -13.51 36.14 4.55
N HIS A 667 -12.28 36.68 4.53
CA HIS A 667 -11.65 37.28 3.38
C HIS A 667 -10.18 36.84 3.24
N GLY A 668 -9.42 37.48 2.36
CA GLY A 668 -8.05 37.08 1.99
C GLY A 668 -7.99 36.45 0.61
N LEU A 669 -6.79 36.16 0.08
CA LEU A 669 -6.63 35.57 -1.27
C LEU A 669 -7.39 34.26 -1.46
N LEU A 670 -7.47 33.43 -0.42
CA LEU A 670 -8.18 32.15 -0.44
C LEU A 670 -9.56 32.27 0.23
N GLY A 671 -9.63 32.97 1.37
CA GLY A 671 -10.82 33.05 2.21
C GLY A 671 -12.03 33.66 1.53
N GLN A 672 -11.86 34.61 0.60
CA GLN A 672 -12.93 35.26 -0.14
C GLN A 672 -13.81 34.34 -0.99
N PHE A 673 -13.39 33.09 -1.18
CA PHE A 673 -14.10 32.08 -1.96
C PHE A 673 -14.87 31.07 -1.11
N PHE A 674 -14.75 31.10 0.22
CA PHE A 674 -15.32 30.07 1.10
C PHE A 674 -16.85 30.06 1.14
N HIS A 675 -17.47 31.19 0.83
CA HIS A 675 -18.93 31.36 0.85
C HIS A 675 -19.42 31.96 -0.46
N SER A 676 -20.52 31.43 -0.98
CA SER A 676 -21.30 31.98 -2.09
C SER A 676 -20.48 32.25 -3.38
N PHE A 677 -19.47 31.47 -3.66
CA PHE A 677 -18.69 31.59 -4.91
C PHE A 677 -19.32 30.71 -6.00
N ASP A 678 -19.67 31.34 -7.12
CA ASP A 678 -20.19 30.70 -8.32
C ASP A 678 -19.71 31.39 -9.60
N PHE A 679 -19.69 30.66 -10.71
CA PHE A 679 -19.30 31.15 -12.02
C PHE A 679 -20.05 30.44 -13.14
N GLU A 680 -20.18 31.08 -14.30
CA GLU A 680 -20.71 30.49 -15.52
C GLU A 680 -19.68 30.57 -16.63
N VAL A 681 -19.59 29.52 -17.45
CA VAL A 681 -18.67 29.46 -18.59
C VAL A 681 -19.46 29.31 -19.89
N PHE A 682 -19.18 30.16 -20.86
CA PHE A 682 -19.82 30.15 -22.17
C PHE A 682 -18.81 30.60 -23.25
N ASP A 683 -19.22 30.63 -24.53
CA ASP A 683 -18.37 30.96 -25.68
C ASP A 683 -17.08 30.13 -25.73
N VAL A 684 -17.21 28.81 -25.54
CA VAL A 684 -16.08 27.88 -25.57
C VAL A 684 -15.53 27.80 -26.99
N ARG A 685 -14.24 28.06 -27.17
CA ARG A 685 -13.56 28.15 -28.47
C ARG A 685 -12.14 27.59 -28.40
N PRO A 686 -11.53 27.18 -29.53
CA PRO A 686 -10.10 26.84 -29.55
C PRO A 686 -9.26 28.02 -29.07
N GLY A 687 -8.30 27.76 -28.18
CA GLY A 687 -7.38 28.77 -27.66
C GLY A 687 -6.28 29.14 -28.67
N SER A 688 -5.43 30.08 -28.26
CA SER A 688 -4.21 30.42 -29.02
C SER A 688 -3.25 29.23 -29.15
N ASP A 689 -3.24 28.32 -28.18
CA ASP A 689 -2.63 26.99 -28.26
C ASP A 689 -3.72 26.00 -28.74
N PRO A 690 -3.55 25.32 -29.90
CA PRO A 690 -4.54 24.39 -30.41
C PRO A 690 -4.89 23.22 -29.49
N LYS A 691 -4.05 22.96 -28.48
CA LYS A 691 -4.27 21.92 -27.46
C LYS A 691 -5.08 22.40 -26.26
N LYS A 692 -5.37 23.71 -26.18
CA LYS A 692 -6.09 24.32 -25.06
C LYS A 692 -7.38 24.98 -25.54
N THR A 693 -8.36 25.01 -24.68
CA THR A 693 -9.68 25.59 -24.94
C THR A 693 -9.81 26.88 -24.16
N ASP A 694 -10.15 27.98 -24.83
CA ASP A 694 -10.50 29.25 -24.21
C ASP A 694 -12.02 29.37 -24.08
N ALA A 695 -12.46 30.15 -23.10
CA ALA A 695 -13.87 30.46 -22.91
C ALA A 695 -14.04 31.84 -22.28
N THR A 696 -15.28 32.29 -22.22
CA THR A 696 -15.69 33.47 -21.45
C THR A 696 -16.31 32.98 -20.13
N MET A 697 -15.78 33.42 -18.99
CA MET A 697 -16.31 33.15 -17.65
C MET A 697 -17.03 34.43 -17.14
N LEU A 698 -18.26 34.23 -16.66
CA LEU A 698 -18.97 35.25 -15.88
C LEU A 698 -18.82 34.88 -14.41
N VAL A 699 -18.15 35.78 -13.65
CA VAL A 699 -17.90 35.62 -12.22
C VAL A 699 -17.97 36.99 -11.53
N LYS A 700 -18.62 37.06 -10.36
CA LYS A 700 -18.77 38.33 -9.62
C LYS A 700 -19.24 39.51 -10.53
N ASN A 701 -20.18 39.25 -11.47
CA ASN A 701 -20.67 40.20 -12.48
C ASN A 701 -19.59 40.75 -13.46
N ARG A 702 -18.45 40.06 -13.59
CA ARG A 702 -17.38 40.38 -14.53
C ARG A 702 -17.24 39.31 -15.59
N ARG A 703 -16.83 39.67 -16.80
CA ARG A 703 -16.54 38.72 -17.88
C ARG A 703 -15.03 38.59 -18.03
N LEU A 704 -14.52 37.37 -17.85
CA LEU A 704 -13.10 37.09 -17.93
C LEU A 704 -12.85 36.10 -19.09
N VAL A 705 -11.73 36.23 -19.76
CA VAL A 705 -11.25 35.22 -20.69
C VAL A 705 -10.45 34.20 -19.89
N VAL A 706 -10.85 32.92 -19.99
CA VAL A 706 -10.25 31.83 -19.24
C VAL A 706 -9.79 30.73 -20.18
N THR A 707 -8.79 29.97 -19.78
CA THR A 707 -8.24 28.84 -20.54
C THR A 707 -8.41 27.55 -19.76
N ARG A 708 -8.89 26.48 -20.39
CA ARG A 708 -9.01 25.16 -19.75
C ARG A 708 -7.61 24.57 -19.54
N GLY A 709 -7.34 24.16 -18.33
CA GLY A 709 -6.08 23.54 -17.91
C GLY A 709 -6.28 22.50 -16.82
N SER A 710 -5.18 21.98 -16.25
CA SER A 710 -5.20 21.15 -15.06
C SER A 710 -4.13 21.60 -14.08
N GLN A 711 -4.39 21.44 -12.80
CA GLN A 711 -3.46 21.69 -11.70
C GLN A 711 -3.37 20.46 -10.79
N LYS A 712 -2.29 20.35 -10.04
CA LYS A 712 -2.07 19.25 -9.10
C LYS A 712 -2.65 19.59 -7.73
N ASP A 713 -3.46 18.67 -7.19
CA ASP A 713 -3.94 18.69 -5.83
C ASP A 713 -3.22 17.57 -5.04
N TYR A 714 -2.43 17.96 -4.04
CA TYR A 714 -1.60 17.03 -3.25
C TYR A 714 -2.25 16.62 -1.92
N ARG A 715 -3.53 16.90 -1.71
CA ARG A 715 -4.23 16.52 -0.46
C ARG A 715 -4.29 15.02 -0.27
N LYS A 716 -4.73 14.29 -1.31
CA LYS A 716 -4.90 12.84 -1.28
C LYS A 716 -3.59 12.12 -1.55
N ASP A 717 -2.80 12.65 -2.47
CA ASP A 717 -1.49 12.12 -2.84
C ASP A 717 -0.43 13.23 -2.74
N PRO A 718 0.31 13.30 -1.61
CA PRO A 718 1.33 14.34 -1.41
C PRO A 718 2.54 14.22 -2.35
N TRP A 719 2.64 13.13 -3.11
CA TRP A 719 3.78 12.84 -3.96
C TRP A 719 3.52 13.15 -5.43
N LEU A 720 2.43 12.59 -5.97
CA LEU A 720 2.09 12.70 -7.38
C LEU A 720 1.04 13.78 -7.65
N GLY A 721 0.22 14.09 -6.65
CA GLY A 721 -0.94 14.94 -6.80
C GLY A 721 -2.00 14.35 -7.75
N SER A 722 -3.26 14.63 -7.47
CA SER A 722 -4.36 14.33 -8.40
C SER A 722 -4.52 15.46 -9.40
N ASP A 723 -4.75 15.17 -10.67
CA ASP A 723 -5.04 16.21 -11.67
C ASP A 723 -6.46 16.76 -11.46
N VAL A 724 -6.54 18.04 -11.14
CA VAL A 724 -7.80 18.80 -11.08
C VAL A 724 -7.94 19.64 -12.34
N SER A 725 -8.95 19.35 -13.15
CA SER A 725 -9.27 20.14 -14.33
C SER A 725 -9.92 21.45 -13.91
N CYS A 726 -9.40 22.59 -14.36
CA CYS A 726 -9.90 23.90 -13.96
C CYS A 726 -9.86 24.94 -15.09
N TRP A 727 -10.65 26.00 -14.94
CA TRP A 727 -10.60 27.18 -15.78
C TRP A 727 -9.56 28.17 -15.21
N PHE A 728 -8.51 28.42 -15.96
CA PHE A 728 -7.39 29.24 -15.52
C PHE A 728 -7.65 30.72 -15.81
N VAL A 729 -7.63 31.54 -14.75
CA VAL A 729 -7.68 33.01 -14.80
C VAL A 729 -6.25 33.56 -14.78
N HIS A 730 -5.89 34.30 -15.81
CA HIS A 730 -4.56 34.86 -15.98
C HIS A 730 -4.35 36.15 -15.15
N ASN A 731 -3.14 36.75 -15.23
CA ASN A 731 -2.79 38.05 -14.63
C ASN A 731 -3.03 38.11 -13.12
N ASN A 732 -2.47 37.16 -12.36
CA ASN A 732 -2.58 37.10 -10.89
C ASN A 732 -4.02 37.03 -10.37
N GLY A 733 -4.94 36.43 -11.13
CA GLY A 733 -6.35 36.33 -10.75
C GLY A 733 -7.13 37.66 -10.91
N ASP A 734 -6.63 38.60 -11.70
CA ASP A 734 -7.31 39.88 -11.93
C ASP A 734 -8.74 39.72 -12.45
N GLY A 735 -9.67 40.42 -11.81
CA GLY A 735 -11.11 40.31 -12.06
C GLY A 735 -11.81 39.11 -11.37
N LEU A 736 -11.09 38.10 -10.90
CA LEU A 736 -11.59 37.00 -10.09
C LEU A 736 -11.54 37.34 -8.59
N ILE A 737 -10.38 37.83 -8.12
CA ILE A 737 -10.20 38.27 -6.74
C ILE A 737 -10.85 39.68 -6.53
N ASP A 738 -11.16 40.00 -5.29
CA ASP A 738 -11.62 41.34 -4.90
C ASP A 738 -10.41 42.27 -4.88
N GLY A 739 -10.47 43.38 -5.64
CA GLY A 739 -9.31 44.25 -5.85
C GLY A 739 -8.24 43.65 -6.74
N ILE A 740 -6.99 43.85 -6.41
CA ILE A 740 -5.81 43.26 -7.11
C ILE A 740 -4.92 42.56 -6.10
N HIS A 741 -4.07 41.63 -6.57
CA HIS A 741 -3.25 40.76 -5.70
C HIS A 741 -2.34 41.56 -4.74
N THR A 742 -1.88 42.77 -5.11
CA THR A 742 -1.07 43.63 -4.24
C THR A 742 -1.81 44.14 -3.03
N ASP A 743 -3.15 44.18 -3.05
CA ASP A 743 -3.96 44.60 -1.90
C ASP A 743 -3.88 43.61 -0.73
N TYR A 744 -3.41 42.39 -1.02
CA TYR A 744 -3.23 41.31 -0.04
C TYR A 744 -1.80 41.24 0.50
N ILE A 745 -0.89 42.11 0.07
CA ILE A 745 0.47 42.23 0.61
C ILE A 745 0.43 42.85 1.97
N ILE A 746 1.00 42.21 2.96
CA ILE A 746 1.05 42.66 4.35
C ILE A 746 2.50 42.73 4.86
N PRO A 747 2.77 43.59 5.87
CA PRO A 747 4.15 43.86 6.31
C PRO A 747 4.77 42.71 7.15
N SER A 748 3.97 41.84 7.74
CA SER A 748 4.45 40.79 8.65
C SER A 748 3.64 39.50 8.50
N ILE A 749 4.27 38.37 8.86
CA ILE A 749 3.61 37.07 8.87
C ILE A 749 2.62 36.92 10.04
N PHE A 750 2.86 37.72 11.11
CA PHE A 750 2.04 37.82 12.34
C PHE A 750 1.62 39.26 12.60
#